data_7dab1ca26473f6bf9d76c3388be16b1a
#
_entry.id   7dab1ca26473f6bf9d76c3388be16b1a
#
_cell.length_a   1.000
_cell.length_b   1.000
_cell.length_c   1.000
_cell.angle_alpha   90.00
_cell.angle_beta   90.00
_cell.angle_gamma   90.00
#
_symmetry.space_group_name_H-M   'P 1'
#
loop_
_entity.id
_entity.type
_entity.pdbx_description
1 polymer ?
#
loop_
_entity_poly.entity_id
_entity_poly.type
_entity_poly.pdbx_seq_one_letter_code
_entity_poly.pdbx_strand_id
1 'polypeptide(L)'
;MLVPKISSRTVDPKLLQQAALFPTVLYTDARQAIQASGTCDTAVWADARATDAKDLLNSGLTMAVVSAADSAVDASRIAVRIPADTVARQGLNAAIDAAIAETVDCAGAVVVGLTAEQIAEGVQLARLCGAASAKIVGADGPVRVLAELSGGTWTEDLLRSVACAGADPVVDVEQLGELGMAAAIFAGSGLASDRDDGLVTTVVVDEQRVCLGVVYSNQKSLQAALECGEGVYWSRKRGLWHKGLTSGATQTLLGISIDCDADALCFRVQQHGAGFCHRSVRSCFGPASGLSQLAQVVAERREKAPEGSYTKRLFDDAQLLRAKLLEEATELADATTSEDVAFEAADLLYFAMVKCAAHGVSLRDVEHSLNHKHRKVVRRPGNAKPQFVSKPRAATERTSILSADIRPAAPGEQIRMRVFASNDLSPAESTALLQRPIIDSEEIMGRVRPIVDAVRANGDAAVLELTAKFDRVKLDRVVEKAPFEVPSLPADVRAAIDQAYANVHKFHSAQLGSDTCVETMPGVKCARFSRAIERVGLYVPGGTAVLPSSALMLGVPAQVAGCREIVLATPPRADGTVVPEVLYVAHKVGASAIVKAGGAQAIAAMAYGTETVPKVDKICGPGNQYVTAAKMLAQNDTAAMVSIDMPAGPSEVLVVADATSNPAYVASALLSQAEHGPDSQVVLLAVALTDAQLAAIENEVHTQASRLPRVDIVRQSIPKSFCLRVSSMQEAMQFSNAYGPEHLILHNDRAADYVADVVNAGSVFVGPYSPESCGDYASGTNHTLPTYGFSKMYSGVNTGTFLKHITSQELTREGLANIGQTVMTLAEVEELEAHRNAVAIRLRDME
;
A
#
# COMPACT_ATOMS: atom_id res chain seq x y z
N MET A 1 -3.54 8.10 -34.65
CA MET A 1 -4.40 9.31 -34.39
C MET A 1 -3.55 10.55 -34.67
N LEU A 2 -4.08 11.59 -35.34
CA LEU A 2 -3.35 12.82 -35.62
C LEU A 2 -3.07 13.61 -34.33
N VAL A 3 -1.83 14.10 -34.17
CA VAL A 3 -1.38 14.90 -33.03
C VAL A 3 -1.04 16.32 -33.52
N PRO A 4 -1.85 17.34 -33.22
CA PRO A 4 -1.51 18.74 -33.49
C PRO A 4 -0.30 19.16 -32.68
N LYS A 5 0.66 19.84 -33.33
CA LYS A 5 1.85 20.43 -32.71
C LYS A 5 1.75 21.95 -32.69
N ILE A 6 2.00 22.55 -31.53
CA ILE A 6 2.02 24.01 -31.37
C ILE A 6 3.46 24.44 -31.15
N SER A 7 4.08 24.94 -32.21
CA SER A 7 5.49 25.33 -32.27
C SER A 7 5.73 26.82 -32.11
N SER A 8 4.72 27.66 -32.37
CA SER A 8 4.81 29.14 -32.34
C SER A 8 4.07 29.72 -31.13
N ARG A 9 4.57 30.85 -30.58
CA ARG A 9 3.88 31.63 -29.54
C ARG A 9 2.75 32.50 -30.06
N THR A 10 2.66 32.66 -31.38
CA THR A 10 1.73 33.56 -32.06
C THR A 10 0.85 32.82 -33.05
N VAL A 11 0.24 31.70 -32.60
CA VAL A 11 -0.72 30.94 -33.41
C VAL A 11 -2.08 31.65 -33.41
N ASP A 12 -2.79 31.60 -34.53
CA ASP A 12 -4.19 32.09 -34.65
C ASP A 12 -5.04 31.45 -33.53
N PRO A 13 -5.75 32.27 -32.72
CA PRO A 13 -6.61 31.78 -31.65
C PRO A 13 -7.67 30.76 -32.13
N LYS A 14 -8.12 30.85 -33.38
CA LYS A 14 -9.10 29.92 -33.95
C LYS A 14 -8.47 28.54 -34.17
N LEU A 15 -7.23 28.47 -34.67
CA LEU A 15 -6.48 27.22 -34.84
C LEU A 15 -6.15 26.57 -33.50
N LEU A 16 -5.84 27.37 -32.47
CA LEU A 16 -5.63 26.84 -31.09
C LEU A 16 -6.92 26.24 -30.54
N GLN A 17 -8.06 26.90 -30.75
CA GLN A 17 -9.34 26.36 -30.30
C GLN A 17 -9.68 25.04 -31.02
N GLN A 18 -9.40 24.95 -32.31
CA GLN A 18 -9.61 23.73 -33.10
C GLN A 18 -8.65 22.61 -32.63
N ALA A 19 -7.38 22.93 -32.39
CA ALA A 19 -6.41 21.95 -31.86
C ALA A 19 -6.81 21.38 -30.49
N ALA A 20 -7.44 22.19 -29.64
CA ALA A 20 -7.93 21.74 -28.33
C ALA A 20 -9.10 20.73 -28.39
N LEU A 21 -9.69 20.51 -29.57
CA LEU A 21 -10.72 19.48 -29.79
C LEU A 21 -10.12 18.07 -29.98
N PHE A 22 -8.79 17.96 -30.23
CA PHE A 22 -8.12 16.69 -30.39
C PHE A 22 -7.82 16.04 -29.05
N PRO A 23 -7.72 14.72 -28.96
CA PRO A 23 -7.45 14.01 -27.71
C PRO A 23 -6.05 14.28 -27.14
N THR A 24 -5.09 14.61 -27.99
CA THR A 24 -3.69 14.88 -27.61
C THR A 24 -3.17 16.07 -28.39
N VAL A 25 -2.47 16.99 -27.72
CA VAL A 25 -1.79 18.14 -28.33
C VAL A 25 -0.37 18.22 -27.80
N LEU A 26 0.62 18.42 -28.69
CA LEU A 26 2.03 18.59 -28.36
C LEU A 26 2.41 20.08 -28.38
N TYR A 27 3.00 20.57 -27.32
CA TYR A 27 3.55 21.93 -27.22
C TYR A 27 5.08 21.90 -27.22
N THR A 28 5.71 22.81 -27.93
CA THR A 28 7.17 23.01 -27.84
C THR A 28 7.56 24.00 -26.73
N ASP A 29 6.63 24.85 -26.28
CA ASP A 29 6.82 25.73 -25.11
C ASP A 29 6.14 25.18 -23.87
N ALA A 30 6.94 24.80 -22.86
CA ALA A 30 6.45 24.20 -21.62
C ALA A 30 5.51 25.12 -20.82
N ARG A 31 5.67 26.46 -20.89
CA ARG A 31 4.81 27.41 -20.17
C ARG A 31 3.41 27.45 -20.77
N GLN A 32 3.31 27.43 -22.11
CA GLN A 32 2.03 27.35 -22.81
C GLN A 32 1.33 26.01 -22.53
N ALA A 33 2.09 24.91 -22.50
CA ALA A 33 1.58 23.60 -22.16
C ALA A 33 0.99 23.56 -20.75
N ILE A 34 1.67 24.11 -19.75
CA ILE A 34 1.16 24.20 -18.37
C ILE A 34 -0.14 25.01 -18.30
N GLN A 35 -0.20 26.14 -18.98
CA GLN A 35 -1.41 26.96 -19.04
C GLN A 35 -2.56 26.20 -19.69
N ALA A 36 -2.32 25.51 -20.81
CA ALA A 36 -3.32 24.72 -21.50
C ALA A 36 -3.81 23.52 -20.65
N SER A 37 -2.93 22.85 -19.92
CA SER A 37 -3.28 21.71 -19.07
C SER A 37 -4.26 22.06 -17.93
N GLY A 38 -4.25 23.31 -17.50
CA GLY A 38 -5.17 23.80 -16.45
C GLY A 38 -6.57 24.15 -16.98
N THR A 39 -6.75 24.25 -18.29
CA THR A 39 -7.99 24.77 -18.88
C THR A 39 -8.67 23.83 -19.87
N CYS A 40 -8.00 22.78 -20.37
CA CYS A 40 -8.57 21.84 -21.31
C CYS A 40 -8.58 20.40 -20.80
N ASP A 41 -9.53 19.61 -21.30
CA ASP A 41 -9.67 18.16 -21.01
C ASP A 41 -8.77 17.28 -21.88
N THR A 42 -8.05 17.89 -22.81
CA THR A 42 -7.16 17.25 -23.78
C THR A 42 -5.88 16.77 -23.09
N ALA A 43 -5.31 15.68 -23.55
CA ALA A 43 -3.98 15.24 -23.11
C ALA A 43 -2.93 16.22 -23.63
N VAL A 44 -2.23 16.92 -22.73
CA VAL A 44 -1.22 17.92 -23.06
C VAL A 44 0.16 17.33 -22.90
N TRP A 45 0.94 17.33 -23.98
CA TRP A 45 2.34 16.90 -24.02
C TRP A 45 3.24 18.11 -24.24
N ALA A 46 4.42 18.09 -23.67
CA ALA A 46 5.37 19.18 -23.88
C ALA A 46 6.79 18.67 -24.05
N ASP A 47 7.57 19.37 -24.90
CA ASP A 47 9.02 19.21 -24.96
C ASP A 47 9.65 19.66 -23.65
N ALA A 48 10.54 18.82 -23.11
CA ALA A 48 11.20 19.04 -21.84
C ALA A 48 12.68 18.58 -21.91
N ARG A 49 13.52 19.16 -21.07
CA ARG A 49 14.79 18.52 -20.73
C ARG A 49 14.51 17.41 -19.72
N ALA A 50 15.32 16.34 -19.73
CA ALA A 50 15.13 15.21 -18.82
C ALA A 50 15.04 15.64 -17.35
N THR A 51 15.82 16.65 -16.94
CA THR A 51 15.83 17.21 -15.57
C THR A 51 14.55 17.97 -15.19
N ASP A 52 13.78 18.43 -16.17
CA ASP A 52 12.58 19.26 -15.94
C ASP A 52 11.29 18.43 -16.08
N ALA A 53 11.38 17.19 -16.56
CA ALA A 53 10.22 16.34 -16.85
C ALA A 53 9.32 16.11 -15.63
N LYS A 54 9.89 15.85 -14.48
CA LYS A 54 9.17 15.62 -13.22
C LYS A 54 8.36 16.84 -12.79
N ASP A 55 8.93 18.04 -12.90
CA ASP A 55 8.24 19.29 -12.51
C ASP A 55 7.11 19.63 -13.48
N LEU A 56 7.31 19.38 -14.77
CA LEU A 56 6.30 19.55 -15.78
C LEU A 56 5.10 18.60 -15.58
N LEU A 57 5.36 17.33 -15.29
CA LEU A 57 4.30 16.36 -14.98
C LEU A 57 3.55 16.71 -13.69
N ASN A 58 4.24 17.22 -12.67
CA ASN A 58 3.60 17.72 -11.45
C ASN A 58 2.74 18.97 -11.69
N SER A 59 3.02 19.72 -12.75
CA SER A 59 2.20 20.87 -13.17
C SER A 59 0.94 20.45 -13.92
N GLY A 60 0.73 19.14 -14.15
CA GLY A 60 -0.51 18.60 -14.71
C GLY A 60 -0.43 18.17 -16.18
N LEU A 61 0.75 18.17 -16.80
CA LEU A 61 0.92 17.60 -18.14
C LEU A 61 0.63 16.11 -18.14
N THR A 62 0.14 15.61 -19.27
CA THR A 62 -0.11 14.18 -19.44
C THR A 62 1.20 13.41 -19.70
N MET A 63 2.07 14.00 -20.52
CA MET A 63 3.34 13.38 -20.92
C MET A 63 4.43 14.43 -21.16
N ALA A 64 5.67 14.11 -20.79
CA ALA A 64 6.84 14.92 -21.10
C ALA A 64 7.65 14.25 -22.26
N VAL A 65 7.99 15.03 -23.28
CA VAL A 65 8.82 14.58 -24.42
C VAL A 65 10.27 14.95 -24.16
N VAL A 66 11.14 13.98 -24.05
CA VAL A 66 12.56 14.13 -23.69
C VAL A 66 13.49 13.48 -24.72
N SER A 67 14.75 13.89 -24.76
CA SER A 67 15.77 13.32 -25.66
C SER A 67 16.41 12.02 -25.12
N ALA A 68 16.24 11.73 -23.83
CA ALA A 68 16.69 10.49 -23.17
C ALA A 68 15.75 10.16 -22.00
N ALA A 69 15.58 8.87 -21.72
CA ALA A 69 14.73 8.42 -20.61
C ALA A 69 15.32 8.82 -19.25
N ASP A 70 14.47 9.23 -18.32
CA ASP A 70 14.81 9.52 -16.94
C ASP A 70 14.16 8.45 -16.03
N SER A 71 14.99 7.63 -15.40
CA SER A 71 14.56 6.55 -14.51
C SER A 71 13.84 7.02 -13.23
N ALA A 72 13.88 8.32 -12.93
CA ALA A 72 13.20 8.90 -11.77
C ALA A 72 11.72 9.24 -12.01
N VAL A 73 11.20 9.00 -13.21
CA VAL A 73 9.82 9.32 -13.62
C VAL A 73 9.14 8.06 -14.13
N ASP A 74 7.82 7.95 -13.89
CA ASP A 74 7.01 6.85 -14.40
C ASP A 74 7.14 6.74 -15.94
N ALA A 75 7.61 5.60 -16.40
CA ALA A 75 7.89 5.31 -17.81
C ALA A 75 6.67 5.52 -18.72
N SER A 76 5.46 5.20 -18.25
CA SER A 76 4.22 5.40 -19.01
C SER A 76 3.92 6.86 -19.35
N ARG A 77 4.59 7.81 -18.70
CA ARG A 77 4.39 9.26 -18.83
C ARG A 77 5.55 10.01 -19.48
N ILE A 78 6.47 9.27 -20.06
CA ILE A 78 7.60 9.82 -20.83
C ILE A 78 7.46 9.42 -22.30
N ALA A 79 7.68 10.38 -23.20
CA ALA A 79 7.89 10.13 -24.62
C ALA A 79 9.34 10.46 -24.97
N VAL A 80 10.06 9.52 -25.56
CA VAL A 80 11.44 9.74 -25.98
C VAL A 80 11.49 10.18 -27.43
N ARG A 81 12.18 11.29 -27.72
CA ARG A 81 12.36 11.81 -29.06
C ARG A 81 13.66 11.35 -29.68
N ILE A 82 13.58 10.77 -30.86
CA ILE A 82 14.73 10.41 -31.71
C ILE A 82 14.84 11.48 -32.83
N PRO A 83 15.83 12.37 -32.79
CA PRO A 83 16.02 13.41 -33.80
C PRO A 83 16.36 12.85 -35.19
N ALA A 84 15.92 13.52 -36.25
CA ALA A 84 16.18 13.10 -37.63
C ALA A 84 17.66 13.04 -37.99
N ASP A 85 18.50 13.90 -37.42
CA ASP A 85 19.95 13.86 -37.60
C ASP A 85 20.60 12.60 -36.97
N THR A 86 20.04 12.04 -35.94
CA THR A 86 20.44 10.74 -35.36
C THR A 86 20.08 9.61 -36.32
N VAL A 87 18.89 9.64 -36.89
CA VAL A 87 18.44 8.71 -37.92
C VAL A 87 19.34 8.78 -39.17
N ALA A 88 19.68 9.99 -39.61
CA ALA A 88 20.57 10.20 -40.76
C ALA A 88 21.98 9.70 -40.53
N ARG A 89 22.55 9.83 -39.32
CA ARG A 89 23.92 9.39 -38.98
C ARG A 89 24.02 7.87 -38.76
N GLN A 90 23.06 7.24 -38.17
CA GLN A 90 23.11 5.82 -37.78
C GLN A 90 22.37 4.88 -38.75
N GLY A 91 21.61 5.46 -39.68
CA GLY A 91 20.64 4.73 -40.47
C GLY A 91 19.37 4.39 -39.68
N LEU A 92 18.24 4.37 -40.38
CA LEU A 92 16.89 4.22 -39.71
C LEU A 92 16.78 2.94 -38.89
N ASN A 93 17.33 1.81 -39.43
CA ASN A 93 17.29 0.52 -38.71
C ASN A 93 18.08 0.54 -37.42
N ALA A 94 19.32 1.07 -37.43
CA ALA A 94 20.17 1.14 -36.23
C ALA A 94 19.60 2.11 -35.19
N ALA A 95 19.01 3.23 -35.61
CA ALA A 95 18.35 4.19 -34.73
C ALA A 95 17.09 3.61 -34.11
N ILE A 96 16.31 2.81 -34.86
CA ILE A 96 15.14 2.08 -34.37
C ILE A 96 15.55 0.98 -33.37
N ASP A 97 16.56 0.17 -33.71
CA ASP A 97 17.01 -0.92 -32.83
C ASP A 97 17.59 -0.35 -31.52
N ALA A 98 18.32 0.76 -31.57
CA ALA A 98 18.80 1.47 -30.38
C ALA A 98 17.64 2.05 -29.57
N ALA A 99 16.66 2.67 -30.21
CA ALA A 99 15.48 3.18 -29.54
C ALA A 99 14.67 2.06 -28.88
N ILE A 100 14.51 0.93 -29.55
CA ILE A 100 13.85 -0.26 -28.97
C ILE A 100 14.65 -0.76 -27.76
N ALA A 101 15.97 -0.86 -27.85
CA ALA A 101 16.80 -1.38 -26.76
C ALA A 101 16.87 -0.45 -25.54
N GLU A 102 16.92 0.89 -25.77
CA GLU A 102 17.14 1.86 -24.70
C GLU A 102 15.82 2.42 -24.12
N THR A 103 14.74 2.45 -24.90
CA THR A 103 13.54 3.22 -24.53
C THR A 103 12.27 2.39 -24.29
N VAL A 104 12.20 1.18 -24.78
CA VAL A 104 10.96 0.40 -24.73
C VAL A 104 10.57 -0.03 -23.30
N ASP A 105 11.52 -0.17 -22.41
CA ASP A 105 11.25 -0.46 -20.99
C ASP A 105 11.09 0.83 -20.14
N CYS A 106 11.32 2.02 -20.75
CA CYS A 106 11.42 3.29 -20.06
C CYS A 106 10.52 4.41 -20.61
N ALA A 107 9.66 4.15 -21.59
CA ALA A 107 8.84 5.21 -22.19
C ALA A 107 7.46 4.70 -22.65
N GLY A 108 6.43 5.49 -22.42
CA GLY A 108 5.05 5.23 -22.88
C GLY A 108 4.84 5.60 -24.36
N ALA A 109 5.73 6.38 -24.96
CA ALA A 109 5.70 6.71 -26.38
C ALA A 109 7.10 7.02 -26.94
N VAL A 110 7.25 6.89 -28.24
CA VAL A 110 8.46 7.28 -28.99
C VAL A 110 8.10 8.27 -30.07
N VAL A 111 8.79 9.42 -30.16
CA VAL A 111 8.63 10.43 -31.21
C VAL A 111 9.83 10.31 -32.16
N VAL A 112 9.59 9.98 -33.42
CA VAL A 112 10.64 9.78 -34.44
C VAL A 112 10.60 10.89 -35.47
N GLY A 113 11.71 11.61 -35.66
CA GLY A 113 11.88 12.57 -36.74
C GLY A 113 12.26 11.85 -38.04
N LEU A 114 11.47 12.00 -39.10
CA LEU A 114 11.64 11.32 -40.39
C LEU A 114 11.64 12.30 -41.55
N THR A 115 12.34 11.99 -42.65
CA THR A 115 12.20 12.72 -43.93
C THR A 115 10.93 12.25 -44.68
N ALA A 116 10.49 13.04 -45.69
CA ALA A 116 9.35 12.66 -46.53
C ALA A 116 9.58 11.31 -47.26
N GLU A 117 10.82 11.04 -47.72
CA GLU A 117 11.19 9.77 -48.38
C GLU A 117 11.06 8.58 -47.41
N GLN A 118 11.58 8.74 -46.17
CA GLN A 118 11.50 7.70 -45.14
C GLN A 118 10.03 7.40 -44.73
N ILE A 119 9.19 8.41 -44.70
CA ILE A 119 7.74 8.23 -44.46
C ILE A 119 7.08 7.50 -45.63
N ALA A 120 7.39 7.89 -46.87
CA ALA A 120 6.81 7.29 -48.06
C ALA A 120 7.17 5.79 -48.24
N GLU A 121 8.38 5.39 -47.84
CA GLU A 121 8.78 3.98 -47.83
C GLU A 121 8.02 3.09 -46.85
N GLY A 122 7.51 3.63 -45.73
CA GLY A 122 6.55 3.02 -44.77
C GLY A 122 6.97 1.75 -44.03
N VAL A 123 7.74 0.85 -44.68
CA VAL A 123 8.06 -0.51 -44.19
C VAL A 123 8.80 -0.49 -42.85
N GLN A 124 9.70 0.48 -42.68
CA GLN A 124 10.54 0.57 -41.47
C GLN A 124 9.79 1.20 -40.29
N LEU A 125 8.93 2.18 -40.56
CA LEU A 125 8.04 2.73 -39.57
C LEU A 125 7.04 1.67 -39.07
N ALA A 126 6.50 0.85 -39.97
CA ALA A 126 5.64 -0.29 -39.60
C ALA A 126 6.36 -1.33 -38.72
N ARG A 127 7.65 -1.58 -38.96
CA ARG A 127 8.47 -2.47 -38.12
C ARG A 127 8.62 -1.91 -36.70
N LEU A 128 8.88 -0.61 -36.56
CA LEU A 128 8.95 0.06 -35.24
C LEU A 128 7.63 -0.02 -34.51
N CYS A 129 6.52 0.24 -35.21
CA CYS A 129 5.17 0.15 -34.63
C CYS A 129 4.85 -1.27 -34.17
N GLY A 130 5.22 -2.30 -34.98
CA GLY A 130 5.05 -3.70 -34.60
C GLY A 130 5.85 -4.09 -33.35
N ALA A 131 7.09 -3.62 -33.25
CA ALA A 131 7.93 -3.86 -32.06
C ALA A 131 7.41 -3.11 -30.81
N ALA A 132 6.97 -1.87 -30.98
CA ALA A 132 6.39 -1.06 -29.89
C ALA A 132 5.06 -1.60 -29.40
N SER A 133 4.19 -2.06 -30.31
CA SER A 133 2.88 -2.65 -29.98
C SER A 133 2.97 -3.97 -29.22
N ALA A 134 4.07 -4.70 -29.35
CA ALA A 134 4.32 -5.95 -28.62
C ALA A 134 4.73 -5.72 -27.16
N LYS A 135 4.95 -4.49 -26.73
CA LYS A 135 5.38 -4.15 -25.37
C LYS A 135 4.35 -3.26 -24.68
N ILE A 136 4.00 -3.64 -23.46
CA ILE A 136 3.08 -2.92 -22.60
C ILE A 136 3.90 -2.26 -21.48
N VAL A 137 3.81 -0.95 -21.34
CA VAL A 137 4.45 -0.19 -20.27
C VAL A 137 3.38 0.37 -19.33
N GLY A 138 3.32 -0.16 -18.11
CA GLY A 138 2.32 0.23 -17.11
C GLY A 138 0.89 -0.21 -17.43
N ALA A 139 -0.10 0.47 -16.86
CA ALA A 139 -1.54 0.17 -17.04
C ALA A 139 -2.16 0.78 -18.31
N ASP A 140 -1.42 1.58 -19.07
CA ASP A 140 -1.98 2.44 -20.14
C ASP A 140 -1.91 1.83 -21.56
N GLY A 141 -1.48 0.58 -21.67
CA GLY A 141 -1.47 -0.13 -22.96
C GLY A 141 -0.11 -0.12 -23.71
N PRO A 142 -0.09 -0.42 -25.02
CA PRO A 142 1.13 -0.53 -25.80
C PRO A 142 1.82 0.83 -26.00
N VAL A 143 3.14 0.79 -26.21
CA VAL A 143 3.97 1.97 -26.50
C VAL A 143 3.51 2.62 -27.81
N ARG A 144 3.17 3.91 -27.76
CA ARG A 144 2.74 4.68 -28.94
C ARG A 144 3.96 5.16 -29.75
N VAL A 145 3.82 5.11 -31.07
CA VAL A 145 4.82 5.65 -32.00
C VAL A 145 4.26 6.89 -32.70
N LEU A 146 4.96 8.01 -32.59
CA LEU A 146 4.62 9.27 -33.22
C LEU A 146 5.67 9.61 -34.28
N ALA A 147 5.23 9.96 -35.50
CA ALA A 147 6.10 10.35 -36.60
C ALA A 147 6.05 11.87 -36.82
N GLU A 148 7.19 12.53 -36.71
CA GLU A 148 7.35 13.96 -36.93
C GLU A 148 8.11 14.19 -38.26
N LEU A 149 7.60 15.05 -39.16
CA LEU A 149 8.27 15.36 -40.43
C LEU A 149 9.42 16.34 -40.20
N SER A 150 10.62 15.92 -40.58
CA SER A 150 11.83 16.72 -40.48
C SER A 150 12.13 17.40 -41.81
N GLY A 151 11.70 18.65 -41.90
CA GLY A 151 11.83 19.45 -43.10
C GLY A 151 10.74 19.16 -44.16
N GLY A 152 10.26 20.16 -44.89
CA GLY A 152 9.20 20.02 -45.86
C GLY A 152 7.81 20.25 -45.30
N THR A 153 6.81 19.97 -46.11
CA THR A 153 5.37 20.21 -45.80
C THR A 153 4.63 18.87 -45.80
N TRP A 154 3.77 18.66 -44.86
CA TRP A 154 2.88 17.51 -44.81
C TRP A 154 1.93 17.51 -46.01
N THR A 155 1.70 16.36 -46.62
CA THR A 155 0.67 16.11 -47.60
C THR A 155 -0.29 15.03 -47.11
N GLU A 156 -1.47 14.92 -47.68
CA GLU A 156 -2.43 13.86 -47.36
C GLU A 156 -1.84 12.47 -47.56
N ASP A 157 -1.03 12.30 -48.62
CA ASP A 157 -0.38 11.02 -48.92
C ASP A 157 0.66 10.62 -47.86
N LEU A 158 1.46 11.60 -47.37
CA LEU A 158 2.40 11.34 -46.29
C LEU A 158 1.66 11.03 -44.97
N LEU A 159 0.59 11.76 -44.66
CA LEU A 159 -0.26 11.47 -43.49
C LEU A 159 -0.84 10.06 -43.56
N ARG A 160 -1.35 9.66 -44.72
CA ARG A 160 -1.91 8.33 -44.97
C ARG A 160 -0.84 7.23 -44.83
N SER A 161 0.36 7.47 -45.33
CA SER A 161 1.49 6.52 -45.20
C SER A 161 1.87 6.29 -43.73
N VAL A 162 1.92 7.33 -42.90
CA VAL A 162 2.17 7.23 -41.46
C VAL A 162 1.06 6.43 -40.76
N ALA A 163 -0.21 6.74 -41.05
CA ALA A 163 -1.34 6.02 -40.47
C ALA A 163 -1.37 4.54 -40.88
N CYS A 164 -1.11 4.23 -42.14
CA CYS A 164 -1.02 2.85 -42.62
C CYS A 164 0.15 2.05 -41.99
N ALA A 165 1.20 2.75 -41.56
CA ALA A 165 2.29 2.13 -40.81
C ALA A 165 1.96 1.88 -39.32
N GLY A 166 0.83 2.36 -38.83
CA GLY A 166 0.39 2.23 -37.42
C GLY A 166 0.98 3.30 -36.50
N ALA A 167 1.52 4.40 -37.05
CA ALA A 167 2.03 5.53 -36.29
C ALA A 167 1.03 6.69 -36.26
N ASP A 168 1.21 7.59 -35.27
CA ASP A 168 0.44 8.82 -35.16
C ASP A 168 1.25 9.98 -35.77
N PRO A 169 0.78 10.68 -36.81
CA PRO A 169 1.50 11.82 -37.39
C PRO A 169 1.43 13.04 -36.44
N VAL A 170 2.57 13.69 -36.25
CA VAL A 170 2.68 14.95 -35.51
C VAL A 170 2.78 16.10 -36.52
N VAL A 171 1.78 16.94 -36.57
CA VAL A 171 1.63 18.00 -37.59
C VAL A 171 1.52 19.35 -36.93
N ASP A 172 2.31 20.33 -37.40
CA ASP A 172 2.21 21.69 -36.91
C ASP A 172 0.80 22.28 -37.19
N VAL A 173 0.26 22.96 -36.23
CA VAL A 173 -1.15 23.46 -36.31
C VAL A 173 -1.36 24.42 -37.46
N GLU A 174 -0.34 25.18 -37.86
CA GLU A 174 -0.40 26.07 -39.01
C GLU A 174 -0.51 25.29 -40.33
N GLN A 175 0.26 24.20 -40.48
CA GLN A 175 0.15 23.28 -41.61
C GLN A 175 -1.22 22.55 -41.65
N LEU A 176 -1.75 22.19 -40.47
CA LEU A 176 -3.09 21.62 -40.37
C LEU A 176 -4.16 22.59 -40.88
N GLY A 177 -4.00 23.89 -40.62
CA GLY A 177 -4.88 24.93 -41.14
C GLY A 177 -4.83 25.03 -42.69
N GLU A 178 -3.62 24.90 -43.30
CA GLU A 178 -3.42 24.92 -44.74
C GLU A 178 -3.99 23.67 -45.44
N LEU A 179 -3.80 22.48 -44.87
CA LEU A 179 -4.37 21.21 -45.38
C LEU A 179 -5.88 21.10 -45.23
N GLY A 180 -6.48 21.82 -44.29
CA GLY A 180 -7.83 21.62 -43.82
C GLY A 180 -7.86 20.49 -42.76
N MET A 181 -8.26 20.85 -41.54
CA MET A 181 -8.19 19.92 -40.39
C MET A 181 -8.97 18.62 -40.60
N ALA A 182 -10.13 18.67 -41.23
CA ALA A 182 -10.91 17.42 -41.49
C ALA A 182 -10.21 16.50 -42.49
N ALA A 183 -9.59 17.06 -43.55
CA ALA A 183 -8.81 16.28 -44.51
C ALA A 183 -7.61 15.62 -43.83
N ALA A 184 -6.91 16.36 -43.00
CA ALA A 184 -5.78 15.83 -42.22
C ALA A 184 -6.21 14.73 -41.24
N ILE A 185 -7.37 14.83 -40.58
CA ILE A 185 -7.92 13.77 -39.73
C ILE A 185 -8.20 12.49 -40.53
N PHE A 186 -8.90 12.60 -41.64
CA PHE A 186 -9.21 11.44 -42.49
C PHE A 186 -7.94 10.76 -43.05
N ALA A 187 -6.97 11.54 -43.47
CA ALA A 187 -5.72 11.02 -43.98
C ALA A 187 -4.79 10.47 -42.87
N GLY A 188 -4.59 11.26 -41.82
CA GLY A 188 -3.59 10.99 -40.79
C GLY A 188 -4.02 10.02 -39.69
N SER A 189 -5.31 9.70 -39.63
CA SER A 189 -5.83 8.69 -38.68
C SER A 189 -6.26 7.41 -39.36
N GLY A 190 -6.19 7.32 -40.67
CA GLY A 190 -6.70 6.17 -41.42
C GLY A 190 -8.22 6.03 -41.37
N LEU A 191 -8.94 7.08 -40.98
CA LEU A 191 -10.38 7.04 -40.79
C LEU A 191 -11.08 6.67 -42.13
N ALA A 192 -11.74 5.55 -42.17
CA ALA A 192 -12.43 5.07 -43.34
C ALA A 192 -13.83 4.58 -42.94
N SER A 193 -14.78 4.71 -43.85
CA SER A 193 -16.14 4.22 -43.63
C SER A 193 -16.25 2.75 -44.06
N ASP A 194 -16.85 1.96 -43.22
CA ASP A 194 -17.25 0.55 -43.49
C ASP A 194 -18.57 0.46 -44.26
N ARG A 195 -19.16 1.62 -44.61
CA ARG A 195 -20.49 1.71 -45.19
C ARG A 195 -20.44 2.04 -46.68
N ASP A 196 -21.37 1.47 -47.46
CA ASP A 196 -21.51 1.70 -48.89
C ASP A 196 -21.76 3.18 -49.26
N ASP A 197 -22.35 3.98 -48.34
CA ASP A 197 -22.61 5.37 -48.56
C ASP A 197 -21.41 6.29 -48.23
N GLY A 198 -20.27 5.73 -47.78
CA GLY A 198 -19.06 6.44 -47.44
C GLY A 198 -19.19 7.34 -46.21
N LEU A 199 -20.26 7.21 -45.43
CA LEU A 199 -20.49 7.96 -44.21
C LEU A 199 -19.89 7.25 -43.03
N VAL A 200 -19.12 7.99 -42.23
CA VAL A 200 -18.52 7.46 -40.97
C VAL A 200 -19.55 7.48 -39.84
N THR A 201 -19.71 6.40 -39.16
CA THR A 201 -20.54 6.30 -37.94
C THR A 201 -20.03 7.27 -36.88
N THR A 202 -20.92 8.07 -36.28
CA THR A 202 -20.53 9.08 -35.29
C THR A 202 -21.36 8.91 -34.02
N VAL A 203 -20.72 8.50 -32.94
CA VAL A 203 -21.31 8.44 -31.61
C VAL A 203 -21.22 9.81 -30.95
N VAL A 204 -22.33 10.29 -30.43
CA VAL A 204 -22.37 11.59 -29.73
C VAL A 204 -22.59 11.35 -28.27
N VAL A 205 -21.66 11.87 -27.44
CA VAL A 205 -21.68 11.73 -25.99
C VAL A 205 -21.68 13.11 -25.32
N ASP A 206 -22.24 13.20 -24.13
CA ASP A 206 -22.20 14.44 -23.34
C ASP A 206 -20.87 14.63 -22.60
N GLU A 207 -20.81 15.64 -21.73
CA GLU A 207 -19.62 15.98 -20.93
C GLU A 207 -19.11 14.82 -20.07
N GLN A 208 -20.02 13.97 -19.58
CA GLN A 208 -19.73 12.80 -18.75
C GLN A 208 -19.59 11.51 -19.59
N ARG A 209 -19.46 11.63 -20.91
CA ARG A 209 -19.40 10.51 -21.88
C ARG A 209 -20.64 9.62 -21.89
N VAL A 210 -21.78 10.11 -21.44
CA VAL A 210 -23.07 9.42 -21.60
C VAL A 210 -23.52 9.55 -23.04
N CYS A 211 -23.86 8.43 -23.69
CA CYS A 211 -24.27 8.43 -25.08
C CYS A 211 -25.60 9.15 -25.28
N LEU A 212 -25.60 10.16 -26.14
CA LEU A 212 -26.79 10.95 -26.54
C LEU A 212 -27.46 10.30 -27.74
N GLY A 213 -26.70 9.78 -28.69
CA GLY A 213 -27.19 9.13 -29.87
C GLY A 213 -26.11 8.83 -30.89
N VAL A 214 -26.52 8.24 -32.01
CA VAL A 214 -25.67 7.91 -33.16
C VAL A 214 -26.13 8.68 -34.38
N VAL A 215 -25.19 9.29 -35.09
CA VAL A 215 -25.36 10.05 -36.31
C VAL A 215 -24.29 9.64 -37.33
N TYR A 216 -24.19 10.38 -38.44
CA TYR A 216 -23.17 10.13 -39.45
C TYR A 216 -22.39 11.39 -39.76
N SER A 217 -21.14 11.23 -40.14
CA SER A 217 -20.27 12.31 -40.56
C SER A 217 -19.54 11.96 -41.85
N ASN A 218 -19.05 12.97 -42.53
CA ASN A 218 -18.08 12.91 -43.60
C ASN A 218 -17.14 14.12 -43.49
N GLN A 219 -16.14 14.19 -44.35
CA GLN A 219 -15.14 15.24 -44.30
C GLN A 219 -15.76 16.65 -44.29
N LYS A 220 -16.83 16.89 -45.05
CA LYS A 220 -17.51 18.20 -45.10
C LYS A 220 -18.22 18.55 -43.79
N SER A 221 -18.93 17.59 -43.18
CA SER A 221 -19.56 17.84 -41.87
C SER A 221 -18.58 17.98 -40.76
N LEU A 222 -17.47 17.22 -40.79
CA LEU A 222 -16.39 17.33 -39.80
C LEU A 222 -15.69 18.70 -39.90
N GLN A 223 -15.39 19.16 -41.13
CA GLN A 223 -14.81 20.48 -41.36
C GLN A 223 -15.72 21.59 -40.81
N ALA A 224 -17.01 21.52 -41.12
CA ALA A 224 -17.99 22.49 -40.63
C ALA A 224 -18.11 22.47 -39.09
N ALA A 225 -18.07 21.30 -38.46
CA ALA A 225 -18.08 21.18 -37.00
C ALA A 225 -16.85 21.82 -36.35
N LEU A 226 -15.65 21.55 -36.89
CA LEU A 226 -14.39 22.15 -36.44
C LEU A 226 -14.35 23.66 -36.61
N GLU A 227 -14.91 24.20 -37.71
CA GLU A 227 -14.93 25.63 -38.00
C GLU A 227 -15.87 26.44 -37.09
N CYS A 228 -17.02 25.88 -36.74
CA CYS A 228 -17.99 26.57 -35.90
C CYS A 228 -17.92 26.20 -34.42
N GLY A 229 -17.25 25.11 -34.06
CA GLY A 229 -17.17 24.60 -32.69
C GLY A 229 -18.48 24.01 -32.18
N GLU A 230 -19.36 23.57 -33.08
CA GLU A 230 -20.68 23.06 -32.74
C GLU A 230 -20.94 21.67 -33.35
N GLY A 231 -22.02 21.00 -32.90
CA GLY A 231 -22.43 19.71 -33.42
C GLY A 231 -22.98 19.78 -34.85
N VAL A 232 -22.14 19.54 -35.86
CA VAL A 232 -22.52 19.47 -37.27
C VAL A 232 -22.25 18.06 -37.80
N TYR A 233 -23.28 17.47 -38.38
CA TYR A 233 -23.27 16.08 -38.84
C TYR A 233 -23.74 15.95 -40.29
N TRP A 234 -23.74 14.75 -40.83
CA TRP A 234 -24.30 14.45 -42.15
C TRP A 234 -25.59 13.66 -42.03
N SER A 235 -26.69 14.23 -42.45
CA SER A 235 -27.96 13.51 -42.48
C SER A 235 -28.17 12.85 -43.85
N ARG A 236 -28.46 11.55 -43.87
CA ARG A 236 -28.77 10.81 -45.12
C ARG A 236 -29.94 11.39 -45.92
N LYS A 237 -30.84 12.16 -45.24
CA LYS A 237 -32.00 12.76 -45.90
C LYS A 237 -31.80 14.27 -46.25
N ARG A 238 -30.97 15.00 -45.46
CA ARG A 238 -30.87 16.46 -45.53
C ARG A 238 -29.47 16.95 -45.95
N GLY A 239 -28.50 16.06 -46.09
CA GLY A 239 -27.11 16.45 -46.29
C GLY A 239 -26.47 17.04 -45.02
N LEU A 240 -25.73 18.14 -45.16
CA LEU A 240 -25.10 18.84 -44.04
C LEU A 240 -26.17 19.28 -43.02
N TRP A 241 -26.02 18.83 -41.79
CA TRP A 241 -27.01 19.04 -40.73
C TRP A 241 -26.39 19.64 -39.48
N HIS A 242 -26.65 20.90 -39.23
CA HIS A 242 -26.30 21.63 -38.04
C HIS A 242 -27.35 21.29 -36.95
N LYS A 243 -26.93 20.61 -35.91
CA LYS A 243 -27.83 20.14 -34.85
C LYS A 243 -28.37 21.28 -34.04
N GLY A 244 -29.70 21.35 -33.95
CA GLY A 244 -30.41 22.34 -33.15
C GLY A 244 -30.67 23.69 -33.80
N LEU A 245 -30.20 23.92 -35.02
CA LEU A 245 -30.39 25.21 -35.72
C LEU A 245 -31.86 25.66 -35.79
N THR A 246 -32.80 24.70 -35.94
CA THR A 246 -34.24 24.97 -36.01
C THR A 246 -35.00 24.71 -34.73
N SER A 247 -34.47 23.87 -33.83
CA SER A 247 -35.15 23.46 -32.59
C SER A 247 -34.62 24.15 -31.33
N GLY A 248 -33.55 24.93 -31.42
CA GLY A 248 -32.84 25.49 -30.26
C GLY A 248 -32.02 24.48 -29.45
N ALA A 249 -32.05 23.16 -29.80
CA ALA A 249 -31.31 22.12 -29.14
C ALA A 249 -29.89 21.97 -29.73
N THR A 250 -29.09 23.03 -29.61
CA THR A 250 -27.73 23.11 -30.15
C THR A 250 -26.73 22.33 -29.33
N GLN A 251 -25.51 22.24 -29.82
CA GLN A 251 -24.43 21.53 -29.17
C GLN A 251 -23.13 22.33 -29.28
N THR A 252 -22.43 22.54 -28.16
CA THR A 252 -21.04 23.01 -28.17
C THR A 252 -20.15 21.83 -28.29
N LEU A 253 -19.22 21.81 -29.26
CA LEU A 253 -18.24 20.72 -29.43
C LEU A 253 -17.10 20.85 -28.41
N LEU A 254 -16.87 19.79 -27.65
CA LEU A 254 -15.85 19.74 -26.58
C LEU A 254 -14.65 18.89 -26.95
N GLY A 255 -14.80 17.98 -27.90
CA GLY A 255 -13.70 17.10 -28.33
C GLY A 255 -14.16 16.08 -29.38
N ILE A 256 -13.19 15.59 -30.13
CA ILE A 256 -13.37 14.57 -31.15
C ILE A 256 -12.36 13.45 -30.88
N SER A 257 -12.80 12.20 -30.97
CA SER A 257 -11.94 11.04 -30.94
C SER A 257 -12.37 10.02 -32.02
N ILE A 258 -11.45 9.12 -32.35
CA ILE A 258 -11.63 8.06 -33.31
C ILE A 258 -11.51 6.77 -32.53
N ASP A 259 -12.25 5.74 -32.91
CA ASP A 259 -12.16 4.44 -32.27
C ASP A 259 -10.88 3.67 -32.64
N CYS A 260 -10.75 2.43 -32.15
CA CYS A 260 -9.48 1.71 -32.23
C CYS A 260 -9.13 1.18 -33.62
N ASP A 261 -10.10 0.96 -34.48
CA ASP A 261 -9.96 0.47 -35.86
C ASP A 261 -10.28 1.51 -36.95
N ALA A 262 -10.52 2.75 -36.50
CA ALA A 262 -10.68 3.94 -37.32
C ALA A 262 -11.88 3.88 -38.31
N ASP A 263 -12.99 3.30 -37.88
CA ASP A 263 -14.25 3.25 -38.67
C ASP A 263 -15.37 4.12 -38.06
N ALA A 264 -15.19 4.63 -36.84
CA ALA A 264 -16.14 5.46 -36.14
C ALA A 264 -15.53 6.73 -35.52
N LEU A 265 -16.35 7.79 -35.43
CA LEU A 265 -16.07 9.05 -34.73
C LEU A 265 -16.84 9.11 -33.41
N CYS A 266 -16.24 9.67 -32.40
CA CYS A 266 -16.94 10.07 -31.18
C CYS A 266 -16.85 11.58 -30.99
N PHE A 267 -18.00 12.26 -30.96
CA PHE A 267 -18.12 13.69 -30.63
C PHE A 267 -18.53 13.84 -29.18
N ARG A 268 -17.69 14.44 -28.37
CA ARG A 268 -18.05 14.87 -27.03
C ARG A 268 -18.58 16.29 -27.09
N VAL A 269 -19.83 16.51 -26.64
CA VAL A 269 -20.56 17.77 -26.77
C VAL A 269 -21.19 18.21 -25.46
N GLN A 270 -21.37 19.52 -25.31
CA GLN A 270 -22.28 20.06 -24.33
C GLN A 270 -23.63 20.25 -25.00
N GLN A 271 -24.67 19.52 -24.57
CA GLN A 271 -25.99 19.56 -25.12
C GLN A 271 -26.81 20.70 -24.51
N HIS A 272 -27.34 21.58 -25.34
CA HIS A 272 -28.24 22.67 -24.94
C HIS A 272 -29.71 22.39 -25.31
N GLY A 273 -30.62 23.12 -24.71
CA GLY A 273 -32.06 23.07 -24.98
C GLY A 273 -32.70 21.74 -24.57
N ALA A 274 -33.74 21.32 -25.35
CA ALA A 274 -34.56 20.16 -24.99
C ALA A 274 -33.87 18.78 -25.09
N GLY A 275 -32.64 18.73 -25.61
CA GLY A 275 -31.86 17.50 -25.72
C GLY A 275 -31.59 17.03 -27.15
N PHE A 276 -30.90 15.88 -27.25
CA PHE A 276 -30.41 15.33 -28.52
C PHE A 276 -31.53 14.72 -29.35
N CYS A 277 -32.41 13.95 -28.70
CA CYS A 277 -33.43 13.14 -29.36
C CYS A 277 -34.54 14.02 -30.01
N HIS A 278 -35.05 13.59 -31.18
CA HIS A 278 -36.19 14.22 -31.85
C HIS A 278 -37.49 14.21 -31.02
N ARG A 279 -37.54 13.42 -29.93
CA ARG A 279 -38.65 13.39 -28.98
C ARG A 279 -38.50 14.41 -27.85
N SER A 280 -37.59 15.37 -27.99
CA SER A 280 -37.29 16.38 -26.98
C SER A 280 -36.83 15.79 -25.61
N VAL A 281 -36.10 14.67 -25.65
CA VAL A 281 -35.44 14.09 -24.52
C VAL A 281 -33.91 14.10 -24.71
N ARG A 282 -33.15 14.06 -23.63
CA ARG A 282 -31.70 14.26 -23.66
C ARG A 282 -30.97 13.23 -24.53
N SER A 283 -31.30 11.96 -24.42
CA SER A 283 -30.66 10.84 -25.14
C SER A 283 -31.69 10.02 -25.94
N CYS A 284 -31.24 9.40 -27.02
CA CYS A 284 -32.00 8.38 -27.77
C CYS A 284 -32.07 7.04 -27.04
N PHE A 285 -31.22 6.80 -26.06
CA PHE A 285 -31.08 5.54 -25.37
C PHE A 285 -31.70 5.52 -23.95
N GLY A 286 -32.49 6.54 -23.63
CA GLY A 286 -33.18 6.66 -22.34
C GLY A 286 -32.59 7.73 -21.41
N PRO A 287 -33.07 7.81 -20.16
CA PRO A 287 -32.59 8.79 -19.18
C PRO A 287 -31.17 8.47 -18.72
N ALA A 288 -30.42 9.48 -18.31
CA ALA A 288 -29.18 9.29 -17.58
C ALA A 288 -29.43 8.57 -16.26
N SER A 289 -28.39 7.97 -15.68
CA SER A 289 -28.41 7.32 -14.37
C SER A 289 -27.20 7.72 -13.54
N GLY A 290 -27.23 7.39 -12.23
CA GLY A 290 -26.12 7.65 -11.31
C GLY A 290 -25.79 9.13 -11.14
N LEU A 291 -24.50 9.45 -11.03
CA LEU A 291 -24.03 10.83 -10.78
C LEU A 291 -24.42 11.82 -11.89
N SER A 292 -24.44 11.37 -13.14
CA SER A 292 -24.85 12.22 -14.26
C SER A 292 -26.32 12.63 -14.17
N GLN A 293 -27.21 11.71 -13.77
CA GLN A 293 -28.61 12.03 -13.50
C GLN A 293 -28.75 12.95 -12.28
N LEU A 294 -28.03 12.66 -11.21
CA LEU A 294 -28.05 13.47 -9.99
C LEU A 294 -27.61 14.91 -10.28
N ALA A 295 -26.53 15.11 -11.05
CA ALA A 295 -26.06 16.44 -11.44
C ALA A 295 -27.14 17.24 -12.18
N GLN A 296 -27.86 16.59 -13.10
CA GLN A 296 -28.96 17.22 -13.84
C GLN A 296 -30.12 17.61 -12.93
N VAL A 297 -30.56 16.68 -12.07
CA VAL A 297 -31.66 16.95 -11.14
C VAL A 297 -31.32 18.09 -10.18
N VAL A 298 -30.08 18.11 -9.64
CA VAL A 298 -29.63 19.15 -8.72
C VAL A 298 -29.60 20.53 -9.45
N ALA A 299 -29.10 20.58 -10.68
CA ALA A 299 -29.09 21.79 -11.48
C ALA A 299 -30.51 22.31 -11.78
N GLU A 300 -31.44 21.44 -12.19
CA GLU A 300 -32.84 21.77 -12.40
C GLU A 300 -33.52 22.27 -11.12
N ARG A 301 -33.26 21.64 -9.98
CA ARG A 301 -33.82 22.04 -8.68
C ARG A 301 -33.31 23.39 -8.18
N ARG A 302 -32.11 23.79 -8.62
CA ARG A 302 -31.57 25.11 -8.33
C ARG A 302 -32.38 26.19 -9.04
N GLU A 303 -32.80 25.95 -10.30
CA GLU A 303 -33.51 26.94 -11.14
C GLU A 303 -35.03 26.88 -10.94
N LYS A 304 -35.61 25.69 -10.92
CA LYS A 304 -37.07 25.43 -10.95
C LYS A 304 -37.48 24.33 -9.99
N ALA A 305 -37.23 24.53 -8.68
CA ALA A 305 -37.63 23.55 -7.70
C ALA A 305 -39.15 23.62 -7.42
N PRO A 306 -39.86 22.47 -7.25
CA PRO A 306 -41.22 22.45 -6.75
C PRO A 306 -41.32 23.07 -5.36
N GLU A 307 -42.48 23.54 -4.98
CA GLU A 307 -42.79 24.02 -3.64
C GLU A 307 -42.57 22.86 -2.63
N GLY A 308 -41.90 23.13 -1.51
CA GLY A 308 -41.57 22.10 -0.50
C GLY A 308 -40.33 21.22 -0.82
N SER A 309 -39.60 21.51 -1.91
CA SER A 309 -38.40 20.74 -2.29
C SER A 309 -37.31 20.83 -1.23
N TYR A 310 -36.86 19.65 -0.72
CA TYR A 310 -35.74 19.55 0.20
C TYR A 310 -34.44 20.11 -0.39
N THR A 311 -34.14 19.80 -1.64
CA THR A 311 -32.97 20.33 -2.36
C THR A 311 -32.99 21.86 -2.41
N LYS A 312 -34.16 22.49 -2.61
CA LYS A 312 -34.31 23.94 -2.56
C LYS A 312 -33.96 24.50 -1.17
N ARG A 313 -34.48 23.87 -0.14
CA ARG A 313 -34.17 24.23 1.25
C ARG A 313 -32.66 24.20 1.53
N LEU A 314 -31.94 23.22 0.98
CA LEU A 314 -30.48 23.13 1.11
C LEU A 314 -29.74 24.26 0.37
N PHE A 315 -30.28 24.76 -0.74
CA PHE A 315 -29.73 25.94 -1.42
C PHE A 315 -29.95 27.23 -0.62
N ASP A 316 -31.10 27.35 0.03
CA ASP A 316 -31.50 28.55 0.76
C ASP A 316 -30.88 28.57 2.20
N ASP A 317 -30.46 27.41 2.77
CA ASP A 317 -29.87 27.29 4.10
C ASP A 317 -28.46 26.68 4.03
N ALA A 318 -27.45 27.56 3.92
CA ALA A 318 -26.05 27.16 3.85
C ALA A 318 -25.52 26.50 5.14
N GLN A 319 -26.16 26.79 6.31
CA GLN A 319 -25.78 26.15 7.58
C GLN A 319 -26.28 24.72 7.64
N LEU A 320 -27.53 24.49 7.22
CA LEU A 320 -28.09 23.15 7.10
C LEU A 320 -27.26 22.30 6.13
N LEU A 321 -26.94 22.82 4.93
CA LEU A 321 -26.12 22.10 3.96
C LEU A 321 -24.74 21.75 4.51
N ARG A 322 -24.10 22.67 5.26
CA ARG A 322 -22.84 22.39 5.94
C ARG A 322 -22.97 21.31 7.02
N ALA A 323 -24.03 21.37 7.81
CA ALA A 323 -24.28 20.38 8.86
C ALA A 323 -24.47 18.97 8.27
N LYS A 324 -25.30 18.86 7.22
CA LYS A 324 -25.54 17.59 6.52
C LYS A 324 -24.26 17.02 5.88
N LEU A 325 -23.44 17.84 5.23
CA LEU A 325 -22.15 17.37 4.70
C LEU A 325 -21.21 16.80 5.77
N LEU A 326 -21.23 17.33 6.99
CA LEU A 326 -20.41 16.82 8.08
C LEU A 326 -21.01 15.55 8.71
N GLU A 327 -22.33 15.46 8.77
CA GLU A 327 -23.10 14.31 9.25
C GLU A 327 -22.82 13.11 8.36
N GLU A 328 -23.09 13.19 7.06
CA GLU A 328 -22.91 12.09 6.09
C GLU A 328 -21.44 11.68 5.93
N ALA A 329 -20.50 12.64 5.99
CA ALA A 329 -19.07 12.31 5.98
C ALA A 329 -18.66 11.53 7.25
N THR A 330 -19.37 11.73 8.35
CA THR A 330 -19.15 11.03 9.61
C THR A 330 -19.77 9.63 9.56
N GLU A 331 -21.01 9.52 9.06
CA GLU A 331 -21.72 8.26 8.92
C GLU A 331 -20.99 7.32 7.93
N LEU A 332 -20.53 7.84 6.80
CA LEU A 332 -19.67 7.10 5.87
C LEU A 332 -18.35 6.65 6.51
N ALA A 333 -17.73 7.48 7.34
CA ALA A 333 -16.49 7.11 8.02
C ALA A 333 -16.69 6.01 9.09
N ASP A 334 -17.92 5.88 9.65
CA ASP A 334 -18.27 4.90 10.66
C ASP A 334 -18.93 3.64 10.10
N ALA A 335 -19.37 3.67 8.83
CA ALA A 335 -19.98 2.54 8.15
C ALA A 335 -19.00 1.35 8.04
N THR A 336 -19.46 0.15 8.35
CA THR A 336 -18.59 -1.06 8.41
C THR A 336 -19.04 -2.17 7.47
N THR A 337 -20.27 -2.18 7.00
CA THR A 337 -20.75 -3.14 6.01
C THR A 337 -20.67 -2.54 4.61
N SER A 338 -20.53 -3.37 3.58
CA SER A 338 -20.53 -2.90 2.20
C SER A 338 -21.81 -2.18 1.79
N GLU A 339 -22.93 -2.56 2.39
CA GLU A 339 -24.26 -2.00 2.13
C GLU A 339 -24.38 -0.61 2.76
N ASP A 340 -23.97 -0.45 4.02
CA ASP A 340 -23.97 0.85 4.71
C ASP A 340 -22.97 1.82 4.05
N VAL A 341 -21.77 1.35 3.70
CA VAL A 341 -20.76 2.19 2.99
C VAL A 341 -21.31 2.70 1.66
N ALA A 342 -22.05 1.87 0.91
CA ALA A 342 -22.65 2.30 -0.36
C ALA A 342 -23.78 3.31 -0.14
N PHE A 343 -24.57 3.15 0.90
CA PHE A 343 -25.68 4.02 1.27
C PHE A 343 -25.15 5.40 1.70
N GLU A 344 -24.28 5.45 2.68
CA GLU A 344 -23.71 6.71 3.21
C GLU A 344 -22.84 7.44 2.18
N ALA A 345 -22.15 6.70 1.31
CA ALA A 345 -21.41 7.30 0.19
C ALA A 345 -22.37 7.99 -0.81
N ALA A 346 -23.54 7.43 -1.07
CA ALA A 346 -24.53 8.03 -1.95
C ALA A 346 -25.08 9.32 -1.36
N ASP A 347 -25.38 9.36 -0.06
CA ASP A 347 -25.89 10.54 0.63
C ASP A 347 -24.84 11.65 0.70
N LEU A 348 -23.59 11.33 1.03
CA LEU A 348 -22.49 12.30 0.98
C LEU A 348 -22.30 12.88 -0.41
N LEU A 349 -22.37 12.07 -1.48
CA LEU A 349 -22.28 12.53 -2.88
C LEU A 349 -23.43 13.44 -3.25
N TYR A 350 -24.67 13.17 -2.79
CA TYR A 350 -25.81 14.04 -2.99
C TYR A 350 -25.56 15.44 -2.41
N PHE A 351 -25.20 15.55 -1.12
CA PHE A 351 -24.95 16.85 -0.50
C PHE A 351 -23.73 17.55 -1.07
N ALA A 352 -22.69 16.83 -1.49
CA ALA A 352 -21.53 17.38 -2.18
C ALA A 352 -21.93 18.00 -3.53
N MET A 353 -22.80 17.35 -4.31
CA MET A 353 -23.30 17.86 -5.57
C MET A 353 -24.17 19.10 -5.38
N VAL A 354 -25.02 19.14 -4.35
CA VAL A 354 -25.78 20.35 -3.98
C VAL A 354 -24.84 21.51 -3.63
N LYS A 355 -23.76 21.24 -2.88
CA LYS A 355 -22.74 22.24 -2.53
C LYS A 355 -22.02 22.77 -3.77
N CYS A 356 -21.62 21.91 -4.68
CA CYS A 356 -21.01 22.28 -5.95
C CYS A 356 -21.94 23.20 -6.76
N ALA A 357 -23.18 22.77 -6.96
CA ALA A 357 -24.18 23.53 -7.69
C ALA A 357 -24.45 24.89 -7.06
N ALA A 358 -24.51 24.99 -5.71
CA ALA A 358 -24.68 26.26 -5.00
C ALA A 358 -23.59 27.31 -5.34
N HIS A 359 -22.38 26.83 -5.70
CA HIS A 359 -21.25 27.68 -6.07
C HIS A 359 -21.00 27.76 -7.58
N GLY A 360 -21.92 27.25 -8.42
CA GLY A 360 -21.78 27.25 -9.89
C GLY A 360 -20.74 26.25 -10.41
N VAL A 361 -20.32 25.28 -9.59
CA VAL A 361 -19.37 24.21 -9.97
C VAL A 361 -20.17 23.04 -10.54
N SER A 362 -19.84 22.63 -11.76
CA SER A 362 -20.46 21.47 -12.44
C SER A 362 -19.76 20.16 -12.04
N LEU A 363 -20.41 19.03 -12.34
CA LEU A 363 -19.78 17.70 -12.21
C LEU A 363 -18.51 17.61 -13.08
N ARG A 364 -18.52 18.18 -14.28
CA ARG A 364 -17.36 18.28 -15.16
C ARG A 364 -16.17 18.98 -14.50
N ASP A 365 -16.40 20.07 -13.77
CA ASP A 365 -15.32 20.80 -13.07
C ASP A 365 -14.70 19.93 -11.97
N VAL A 366 -15.50 19.12 -11.29
CA VAL A 366 -15.05 18.15 -10.29
C VAL A 366 -14.21 17.05 -10.93
N GLU A 367 -14.69 16.47 -12.05
CA GLU A 367 -13.97 15.43 -12.81
C GLU A 367 -12.66 15.97 -13.37
N HIS A 368 -12.66 17.19 -13.93
CA HIS A 368 -11.43 17.86 -14.38
C HIS A 368 -10.42 18.02 -13.24
N SER A 369 -10.88 18.45 -12.07
CA SER A 369 -10.01 18.59 -10.90
C SER A 369 -9.45 17.24 -10.42
N LEU A 370 -10.23 16.16 -10.46
CA LEU A 370 -9.79 14.80 -10.15
C LEU A 370 -8.73 14.33 -11.14
N ASN A 371 -8.98 14.49 -12.44
CA ASN A 371 -8.04 14.14 -13.51
C ASN A 371 -6.73 14.90 -13.37
N HIS A 372 -6.79 16.21 -13.06
CA HIS A 372 -5.59 17.01 -12.83
C HIS A 372 -4.79 16.53 -11.63
N LYS A 373 -5.45 16.15 -10.52
CA LYS A 373 -4.80 15.57 -9.33
C LYS A 373 -4.20 14.19 -9.62
N HIS A 374 -4.88 13.38 -10.42
CA HIS A 374 -4.40 12.05 -10.81
C HIS A 374 -3.10 12.13 -11.61
N ARG A 375 -2.94 13.14 -12.45
CA ARG A 375 -1.75 13.36 -13.29
C ARG A 375 -0.48 13.73 -12.51
N LYS A 376 -0.54 14.11 -11.24
CA LYS A 376 0.63 14.50 -10.45
C LYS A 376 1.49 13.29 -10.09
N VAL A 377 2.78 13.33 -10.43
CA VAL A 377 3.77 12.28 -10.14
C VAL A 377 4.23 12.34 -8.68
N VAL A 378 4.42 13.55 -8.12
CA VAL A 378 4.75 13.75 -6.72
C VAL A 378 3.49 14.13 -5.95
N ARG A 379 3.06 13.25 -5.06
CA ARG A 379 1.95 13.50 -4.15
C ARG A 379 2.48 14.02 -2.82
N ARG A 380 1.77 14.96 -2.21
CA ARG A 380 2.02 15.32 -0.81
C ARG A 380 1.78 14.07 0.05
N PRO A 381 2.52 13.88 1.16
CA PRO A 381 2.16 12.87 2.14
C PRO A 381 0.66 12.99 2.42
N GLY A 382 -0.08 11.88 2.26
CA GLY A 382 -1.55 11.86 2.34
C GLY A 382 -2.12 12.04 3.74
N ASN A 383 -1.33 12.59 4.67
CA ASN A 383 -1.72 12.82 6.05
C ASN A 383 -2.85 13.85 6.13
N ALA A 384 -3.82 13.58 6.95
CA ALA A 384 -4.87 14.53 7.26
C ALA A 384 -4.24 15.83 7.83
N LYS A 385 -4.86 16.97 7.53
CA LYS A 385 -4.36 18.25 8.07
C LYS A 385 -4.45 18.23 9.60
N PRO A 386 -3.51 18.88 10.35
CA PRO A 386 -3.47 18.84 11.81
C PRO A 386 -4.80 19.17 12.50
N GLN A 387 -5.60 20.05 11.92
CA GLN A 387 -6.93 20.41 12.42
C GLN A 387 -7.96 19.27 12.36
N PHE A 388 -7.69 18.22 11.57
CA PHE A 388 -8.50 17.02 11.45
C PHE A 388 -7.85 15.78 12.09
N VAL A 389 -6.55 15.89 12.47
CA VAL A 389 -5.81 14.84 13.19
C VAL A 389 -5.77 15.13 14.67
N SER A 390 -5.76 16.39 15.08
CA SER A 390 -5.47 16.84 16.43
C SER A 390 -6.69 17.19 17.30
N LYS A 391 -7.88 16.82 16.88
CA LYS A 391 -8.89 16.45 17.85
C LYS A 391 -8.99 14.93 17.73
N PRO A 392 -8.65 14.17 18.79
CA PRO A 392 -9.37 12.94 18.94
C PRO A 392 -10.81 13.41 18.72
N ARG A 393 -11.48 12.88 17.69
CA ARG A 393 -12.92 12.94 17.55
C ARG A 393 -13.39 13.00 18.99
N ALA A 394 -14.12 14.06 19.40
CA ALA A 394 -14.92 13.90 20.60
C ALA A 394 -15.64 12.60 20.28
N ALA A 395 -15.06 11.54 20.79
CA ALA A 395 -15.69 10.25 20.74
C ALA A 395 -17.07 10.60 21.16
N THR A 396 -18.05 10.33 20.33
CA THR A 396 -19.37 10.10 20.86
C THR A 396 -19.10 9.39 22.14
N GLU A 397 -19.08 10.10 23.24
CA GLU A 397 -18.55 9.71 24.53
C GLU A 397 -18.21 8.20 24.53
N ARG A 398 -17.13 7.79 23.81
CA ARG A 398 -16.38 6.65 24.22
C ARG A 398 -15.83 7.13 25.54
N THR A 399 -16.64 6.99 26.53
CA THR A 399 -16.19 6.80 27.88
C THR A 399 -15.29 5.59 27.77
N SER A 400 -14.06 5.84 27.26
CA SER A 400 -12.99 4.91 27.45
C SER A 400 -12.88 4.86 28.96
N ILE A 401 -13.50 3.83 29.56
CA ILE A 401 -13.30 3.45 30.97
C ILE A 401 -11.81 3.52 31.29
N LEU A 402 -10.95 3.39 30.27
CA LEU A 402 -9.50 3.45 30.34
C LEU A 402 -8.90 4.88 30.21
N SER A 403 -9.64 5.92 29.78
CA SER A 403 -9.08 7.26 29.50
C SER A 403 -9.51 8.37 30.48
N ALA A 404 -10.29 8.04 31.50
CA ALA A 404 -10.55 9.01 32.59
C ALA A 404 -9.23 9.26 33.34
N ASP A 405 -8.74 10.51 33.33
CA ASP A 405 -7.62 11.11 34.09
C ASP A 405 -6.66 10.12 34.82
N ILE A 406 -5.97 9.27 34.03
CA ILE A 406 -5.00 8.33 34.59
C ILE A 406 -3.74 9.13 34.88
N ARG A 407 -3.55 9.53 36.12
CA ARG A 407 -2.32 10.10 36.60
C ARG A 407 -1.44 9.06 37.27
N PRO A 408 -0.11 9.20 37.21
CA PRO A 408 0.80 8.39 38.01
C PRO A 408 0.46 8.52 39.52
N ALA A 409 0.62 7.43 40.25
CA ALA A 409 0.48 7.48 41.71
C ALA A 409 1.62 8.35 42.31
N ALA A 410 1.25 9.37 43.08
CA ALA A 410 2.22 10.25 43.69
C ALA A 410 3.07 9.54 44.79
N PRO A 411 4.27 10.01 45.12
CA PRO A 411 5.02 9.50 46.28
C PRO A 411 4.17 9.54 47.54
N GLY A 412 4.02 8.40 48.22
CA GLY A 412 3.20 8.26 49.43
C GLY A 412 1.73 7.90 49.16
N GLU A 413 1.29 7.95 47.92
CA GLU A 413 -0.04 7.47 47.51
C GLU A 413 -0.06 5.97 47.30
N GLN A 414 -1.19 5.32 47.57
CA GLN A 414 -1.34 3.88 47.34
C GLN A 414 -1.27 3.56 45.84
N ILE A 415 -0.37 2.67 45.48
CA ILE A 415 -0.24 2.15 44.10
C ILE A 415 -1.25 1.03 43.94
N ARG A 416 -2.29 1.24 43.09
CA ARG A 416 -3.37 0.28 42.87
C ARG A 416 -3.87 0.32 41.43
N MET A 417 -4.42 -0.83 40.99
CA MET A 417 -5.14 -0.94 39.72
C MET A 417 -6.55 -0.37 39.84
N ARG A 418 -7.18 -0.10 38.72
CA ARG A 418 -8.61 0.17 38.62
C ARG A 418 -9.37 -1.16 38.69
N VAL A 419 -10.50 -1.18 39.39
CA VAL A 419 -11.28 -2.40 39.57
C VAL A 419 -12.63 -2.25 38.83
N PHE A 420 -12.96 -3.22 38.02
CA PHE A 420 -14.23 -3.34 37.29
C PHE A 420 -14.90 -4.65 37.66
N ALA A 421 -16.23 -4.71 37.61
CA ALA A 421 -17.00 -5.95 37.75
C ALA A 421 -17.67 -6.26 36.40
N SER A 422 -17.50 -7.48 35.92
CA SER A 422 -18.01 -7.88 34.60
C SER A 422 -19.53 -7.71 34.45
N ASN A 423 -20.28 -7.93 35.54
CA ASN A 423 -21.75 -7.77 35.56
C ASN A 423 -22.20 -6.30 35.45
N ASP A 424 -21.34 -5.34 35.74
CA ASP A 424 -21.67 -3.91 35.75
C ASP A 424 -21.26 -3.23 34.42
N LEU A 425 -20.54 -3.96 33.53
CA LEU A 425 -20.08 -3.42 32.28
C LEU A 425 -21.09 -3.58 31.15
N SER A 426 -21.31 -2.50 30.41
CA SER A 426 -21.99 -2.59 29.13
C SER A 426 -21.15 -3.38 28.10
N PRO A 427 -21.73 -3.89 26.99
CA PRO A 427 -20.99 -4.54 25.93
C PRO A 427 -19.88 -3.66 25.32
N ALA A 428 -20.11 -2.34 25.22
CA ALA A 428 -19.14 -1.38 24.73
C ALA A 428 -17.95 -1.22 25.67
N GLU A 429 -18.19 -1.17 26.99
CA GLU A 429 -17.17 -1.10 28.02
C GLU A 429 -16.35 -2.39 28.11
N SER A 430 -17.00 -3.55 28.02
CA SER A 430 -16.30 -4.84 27.94
C SER A 430 -15.38 -4.90 26.71
N THR A 431 -15.84 -4.41 25.56
CA THR A 431 -15.02 -4.33 24.35
C THR A 431 -13.85 -3.35 24.54
N ALA A 432 -14.05 -2.23 25.23
CA ALA A 432 -13.00 -1.25 25.51
C ALA A 432 -11.88 -1.82 26.38
N LEU A 433 -12.19 -2.70 27.36
CA LEU A 433 -11.18 -3.39 28.18
C LEU A 433 -10.29 -4.36 27.40
N LEU A 434 -10.77 -4.85 26.25
CA LEU A 434 -9.98 -5.70 25.35
C LEU A 434 -9.01 -4.92 24.45
N GLN A 435 -9.20 -3.60 24.34
CA GLN A 435 -8.34 -2.75 23.50
C GLN A 435 -7.06 -2.36 24.23
N ARG A 436 -5.98 -2.21 23.47
CA ARG A 436 -4.71 -1.64 23.94
C ARG A 436 -4.63 -0.15 23.59
N PRO A 437 -3.82 0.63 24.31
CA PRO A 437 -3.52 2.01 23.90
C PRO A 437 -3.01 2.04 22.46
N ILE A 438 -3.62 2.88 21.62
CA ILE A 438 -3.20 3.02 20.22
C ILE A 438 -1.87 3.76 20.20
N ILE A 439 -0.85 3.10 19.68
CA ILE A 439 0.41 3.76 19.32
C ILE A 439 0.18 4.38 17.95
N ASP A 440 0.44 5.69 17.81
CA ASP A 440 0.38 6.36 16.50
C ASP A 440 1.49 5.82 15.59
N SER A 441 1.14 4.77 14.85
CA SER A 441 2.07 4.05 13.97
C SER A 441 2.57 4.93 12.83
N GLU A 442 1.78 5.92 12.34
CA GLU A 442 2.18 6.79 11.23
C GLU A 442 3.24 7.81 11.67
N GLU A 443 3.09 8.41 12.85
CA GLU A 443 4.09 9.33 13.39
C GLU A 443 5.43 8.61 13.59
N ILE A 444 5.40 7.41 14.16
CA ILE A 444 6.61 6.61 14.38
C ILE A 444 7.24 6.18 13.07
N MET A 445 6.46 5.70 12.10
CA MET A 445 6.93 5.36 10.77
C MET A 445 7.56 6.57 10.07
N GLY A 446 6.96 7.75 10.20
CA GLY A 446 7.52 9.01 9.68
C GLY A 446 8.88 9.38 10.26
N ARG A 447 9.12 9.06 11.54
CA ARG A 447 10.42 9.28 12.22
C ARG A 447 11.46 8.20 11.88
N VAL A 448 11.02 6.96 11.63
CA VAL A 448 11.90 5.82 11.39
C VAL A 448 12.35 5.76 9.92
N ARG A 449 11.50 6.09 8.97
CA ARG A 449 11.81 6.03 7.54
C ARG A 449 13.09 6.78 7.17
N PRO A 450 13.35 8.03 7.60
CA PRO A 450 14.60 8.72 7.29
C PRO A 450 15.84 8.02 7.83
N ILE A 451 15.74 7.29 8.96
CA ILE A 451 16.83 6.51 9.55
C ILE A 451 17.14 5.31 8.66
N VAL A 452 16.10 4.59 8.22
CA VAL A 452 16.23 3.44 7.32
C VAL A 452 16.84 3.87 5.98
N ASP A 453 16.33 4.96 5.40
CA ASP A 453 16.81 5.51 4.13
C ASP A 453 18.28 5.97 4.22
N ALA A 454 18.68 6.59 5.32
CA ALA A 454 20.06 7.01 5.55
C ALA A 454 21.02 5.81 5.61
N VAL A 455 20.66 4.74 6.32
CA VAL A 455 21.47 3.51 6.37
C VAL A 455 21.55 2.84 5.01
N ARG A 456 20.45 2.77 4.27
CA ARG A 456 20.41 2.22 2.93
C ARG A 456 21.31 2.98 1.95
N ALA A 457 21.36 4.31 2.05
CA ALA A 457 22.13 5.16 1.16
C ALA A 457 23.63 5.23 1.52
N ASN A 458 24.00 5.21 2.80
CA ASN A 458 25.34 5.55 3.29
C ASN A 458 25.99 4.43 4.12
N GLY A 459 25.38 3.25 4.22
CA GLY A 459 25.99 2.07 4.82
C GLY A 459 26.52 2.27 6.24
N ASP A 460 27.73 1.77 6.48
CA ASP A 460 28.43 1.84 7.79
C ASP A 460 28.57 3.28 8.30
N ALA A 461 28.78 4.25 7.42
CA ALA A 461 28.94 5.64 7.81
C ALA A 461 27.66 6.18 8.51
N ALA A 462 26.50 5.87 7.96
CA ALA A 462 25.23 6.24 8.57
C ALA A 462 25.00 5.52 9.91
N VAL A 463 25.34 4.24 10.00
CA VAL A 463 25.20 3.49 11.27
C VAL A 463 26.09 4.08 12.36
N LEU A 464 27.34 4.44 12.04
CA LEU A 464 28.25 5.09 12.97
C LEU A 464 27.73 6.46 13.45
N GLU A 465 27.27 7.29 12.51
CA GLU A 465 26.69 8.60 12.82
C GLU A 465 25.45 8.49 13.71
N LEU A 466 24.51 7.60 13.35
CA LEU A 466 23.28 7.39 14.10
C LEU A 466 23.54 6.77 15.49
N THR A 467 24.53 5.88 15.61
CA THR A 467 24.96 5.33 16.90
C THR A 467 25.57 6.43 17.78
N ALA A 468 26.41 7.32 17.22
CA ALA A 468 26.93 8.47 17.95
C ALA A 468 25.80 9.42 18.40
N LYS A 469 24.76 9.60 17.58
CA LYS A 469 23.64 10.48 17.89
C LYS A 469 22.67 9.90 18.92
N PHE A 470 22.29 8.63 18.80
CA PHE A 470 21.25 8.02 19.63
C PHE A 470 21.82 7.27 20.84
N ASP A 471 22.87 6.49 20.64
CA ASP A 471 23.50 5.72 21.72
C ASP A 471 24.60 6.56 22.43
N ARG A 472 24.96 7.73 21.89
CA ARG A 472 25.98 8.66 22.40
C ARG A 472 27.38 8.06 22.50
N VAL A 473 27.68 7.10 21.65
CA VAL A 473 28.96 6.38 21.61
C VAL A 473 29.60 6.57 20.24
N LYS A 474 30.84 7.03 20.20
CA LYS A 474 31.65 7.08 18.96
C LYS A 474 32.38 5.76 18.79
N LEU A 475 32.18 5.12 17.68
CA LEU A 475 32.78 3.85 17.29
C LEU A 475 33.67 4.06 16.08
N ASP A 476 34.76 3.28 16.01
CA ASP A 476 35.64 3.22 14.84
C ASP A 476 35.15 2.16 13.82
N ARG A 477 34.38 1.19 14.28
CA ARG A 477 33.79 0.12 13.45
C ARG A 477 32.44 -0.33 13.97
N VAL A 478 31.54 -0.66 13.04
CA VAL A 478 30.18 -1.09 13.34
C VAL A 478 30.14 -2.54 13.84
N VAL A 479 30.94 -3.42 13.24
CA VAL A 479 30.85 -4.89 13.39
C VAL A 479 32.08 -5.46 14.11
N GLU A 480 31.80 -6.39 15.02
CA GLU A 480 32.78 -7.32 15.59
C GLU A 480 32.49 -8.72 15.03
N LYS A 481 33.51 -9.34 14.40
CA LYS A 481 33.39 -10.65 13.75
C LYS A 481 33.97 -11.75 14.63
N ALA A 482 33.36 -12.93 14.53
CA ALA A 482 33.94 -14.13 15.15
C ALA A 482 35.32 -14.49 14.53
N PRO A 483 36.21 -15.14 15.30
CA PRO A 483 36.01 -15.65 16.68
C PRO A 483 36.07 -14.53 17.71
N PHE A 484 35.10 -14.53 18.63
CA PHE A 484 35.08 -13.57 19.75
C PHE A 484 36.03 -14.00 20.86
N GLU A 485 36.69 -13.05 21.52
CA GLU A 485 37.39 -13.28 22.75
C GLU A 485 36.37 -13.64 23.86
N VAL A 486 36.55 -14.77 24.50
CA VAL A 486 35.64 -15.22 25.57
C VAL A 486 35.84 -14.34 26.80
N PRO A 487 34.82 -13.55 27.21
CA PRO A 487 34.97 -12.63 28.31
C PRO A 487 35.11 -13.37 29.65
N SER A 488 35.85 -12.79 30.57
CA SER A 488 35.89 -13.26 31.96
C SER A 488 34.61 -12.80 32.66
N LEU A 489 33.80 -13.75 33.12
CA LEU A 489 32.57 -13.51 33.88
C LEU A 489 32.72 -14.04 35.32
N PRO A 490 32.01 -13.46 36.31
CA PRO A 490 31.85 -14.08 37.62
C PRO A 490 31.34 -15.52 37.49
N ALA A 491 31.84 -16.41 38.35
CA ALA A 491 31.58 -17.85 38.24
C ALA A 491 30.08 -18.19 38.37
N ASP A 492 29.36 -17.48 39.22
CA ASP A 492 27.91 -17.60 39.43
C ASP A 492 27.10 -17.11 38.20
N VAL A 493 27.48 -15.98 37.62
CA VAL A 493 26.86 -15.46 36.39
C VAL A 493 27.05 -16.41 35.22
N ARG A 494 28.28 -16.94 35.07
CA ARG A 494 28.57 -17.91 34.03
C ARG A 494 27.77 -19.19 34.21
N ALA A 495 27.71 -19.71 35.45
CA ALA A 495 26.94 -20.94 35.75
C ALA A 495 25.45 -20.75 35.50
N ALA A 496 24.88 -19.57 35.81
CA ALA A 496 23.49 -19.25 35.54
C ALA A 496 23.18 -19.20 34.02
N ILE A 497 24.05 -18.55 33.21
CA ILE A 497 23.91 -18.53 31.75
C ILE A 497 24.03 -19.96 31.17
N ASP A 498 24.98 -20.78 31.69
CA ASP A 498 25.17 -22.15 31.21
C ASP A 498 23.97 -23.04 31.53
N GLN A 499 23.35 -22.89 32.70
CA GLN A 499 22.15 -23.63 33.08
C GLN A 499 20.96 -23.20 32.22
N ALA A 500 20.73 -21.88 32.03
CA ALA A 500 19.67 -21.35 31.17
C ALA A 500 19.84 -21.85 29.73
N TYR A 501 21.05 -21.76 29.17
CA TYR A 501 21.35 -22.27 27.84
C TYR A 501 20.99 -23.77 27.73
N ALA A 502 21.37 -24.59 28.68
CA ALA A 502 21.13 -26.05 28.65
C ALA A 502 19.61 -26.34 28.61
N ASN A 503 18.82 -25.63 29.42
CA ASN A 503 17.36 -25.80 29.49
C ASN A 503 16.69 -25.32 28.19
N VAL A 504 17.03 -24.13 27.71
CA VAL A 504 16.49 -23.57 26.46
C VAL A 504 16.85 -24.46 25.27
N HIS A 505 18.11 -24.93 25.20
CA HIS A 505 18.57 -25.83 24.15
C HIS A 505 17.78 -27.14 24.16
N LYS A 506 17.60 -27.74 25.34
CA LYS A 506 16.89 -29.02 25.50
C LYS A 506 15.43 -28.89 25.03
N PHE A 507 14.74 -27.82 25.43
CA PHE A 507 13.34 -27.61 25.05
C PHE A 507 13.19 -27.31 23.55
N HIS A 508 14.05 -26.45 22.99
CA HIS A 508 13.99 -26.11 21.58
C HIS A 508 14.42 -27.24 20.65
N SER A 509 15.38 -28.11 21.10
CA SER A 509 15.74 -29.31 20.36
C SER A 509 14.58 -30.31 20.24
N ALA A 510 13.74 -30.41 21.28
CA ALA A 510 12.57 -31.28 21.27
C ALA A 510 11.45 -30.78 20.30
N GLN A 511 11.54 -29.55 19.83
CA GLN A 511 10.59 -28.98 18.86
C GLN A 511 10.92 -29.32 17.40
N LEU A 512 12.09 -29.91 17.13
CA LEU A 512 12.43 -30.38 15.80
C LEU A 512 11.51 -31.54 15.43
N GLY A 513 10.63 -31.35 14.46
CA GLY A 513 9.74 -32.39 13.97
C GLY A 513 10.41 -33.27 12.93
N SER A 514 9.87 -34.48 12.74
CA SER A 514 10.24 -35.36 11.63
C SER A 514 9.66 -34.86 10.33
N ASP A 515 10.31 -35.18 9.21
CA ASP A 515 9.76 -34.94 7.88
C ASP A 515 8.45 -35.74 7.69
N THR A 516 7.50 -35.15 7.02
CA THR A 516 6.23 -35.79 6.67
C THR A 516 6.34 -36.41 5.28
N CYS A 517 5.93 -37.66 5.10
CA CYS A 517 5.85 -38.30 3.81
C CYS A 517 4.55 -39.13 3.75
N VAL A 518 3.71 -38.86 2.77
CA VAL A 518 2.39 -39.50 2.58
C VAL A 518 2.22 -39.89 1.13
N GLU A 519 1.79 -41.10 0.89
CA GLU A 519 1.27 -41.51 -0.41
C GLU A 519 -0.22 -41.14 -0.47
N THR A 520 -0.57 -40.11 -1.26
CA THR A 520 -1.92 -39.56 -1.33
C THR A 520 -2.85 -40.40 -2.20
N MET A 521 -2.28 -41.10 -3.16
CA MET A 521 -2.90 -42.18 -3.93
C MET A 521 -1.81 -43.10 -4.52
N PRO A 522 -2.13 -44.31 -4.99
CA PRO A 522 -1.11 -45.23 -5.48
C PRO A 522 -0.15 -44.60 -6.47
N GLY A 523 1.13 -44.63 -6.17
CA GLY A 523 2.20 -44.06 -6.99
C GLY A 523 2.37 -42.54 -6.92
N VAL A 524 1.64 -41.82 -6.01
CA VAL A 524 1.76 -40.38 -5.79
C VAL A 524 2.24 -40.12 -4.36
N LYS A 525 3.50 -39.77 -4.18
CA LYS A 525 4.10 -39.45 -2.88
C LYS A 525 4.30 -37.97 -2.73
N CYS A 526 3.81 -37.41 -1.61
CA CYS A 526 4.00 -36.03 -1.21
C CYS A 526 4.83 -35.99 0.09
N ALA A 527 5.88 -35.21 0.13
CA ALA A 527 6.67 -35.03 1.33
C ALA A 527 6.84 -33.55 1.68
N ARG A 528 7.03 -33.27 2.99
CA ARG A 528 7.40 -31.97 3.52
C ARG A 528 8.63 -32.14 4.40
N PHE A 529 9.67 -31.37 4.13
CA PHE A 529 10.90 -31.38 4.88
C PHE A 529 11.32 -29.96 5.30
N SER A 530 12.01 -29.86 6.44
CA SER A 530 12.43 -28.59 7.01
C SER A 530 13.85 -28.22 6.58
N ARG A 531 14.10 -26.93 6.39
CA ARG A 531 15.43 -26.36 6.15
C ARG A 531 15.58 -25.10 6.98
N ALA A 532 16.76 -24.88 7.54
CA ALA A 532 17.08 -23.64 8.24
C ALA A 532 16.99 -22.42 7.30
N ILE A 533 16.57 -21.28 7.84
CA ILE A 533 16.82 -19.99 7.24
C ILE A 533 18.31 -19.74 7.38
N GLU A 534 19.01 -19.42 6.28
CA GLU A 534 20.47 -19.41 6.28
C GLU A 534 21.06 -18.30 7.14
N ARG A 535 20.55 -17.06 7.00
CA ARG A 535 21.11 -15.88 7.64
C ARG A 535 20.05 -15.21 8.50
N VAL A 536 20.30 -15.08 9.78
CA VAL A 536 19.34 -14.52 10.74
C VAL A 536 19.96 -13.38 11.53
N GLY A 537 19.20 -12.28 11.65
CA GLY A 537 19.52 -11.13 12.48
C GLY A 537 18.77 -11.19 13.80
N LEU A 538 19.47 -11.10 14.91
CA LEU A 538 18.93 -11.21 16.25
C LEU A 538 19.13 -9.88 16.98
N TYR A 539 18.06 -9.14 17.21
CA TYR A 539 18.11 -7.85 17.90
C TYR A 539 18.00 -8.05 19.41
N VAL A 540 19.04 -7.64 20.13
CA VAL A 540 19.12 -7.66 21.58
C VAL A 540 19.01 -6.23 22.12
N PRO A 541 17.93 -5.87 22.81
CA PRO A 541 17.74 -4.51 23.30
C PRO A 541 18.76 -4.18 24.41
N GLY A 542 19.14 -2.90 24.50
CA GLY A 542 20.13 -2.42 25.46
C GLY A 542 19.82 -1.03 26.03
N GLY A 543 18.54 -0.63 26.08
CA GLY A 543 18.12 0.72 26.54
C GLY A 543 18.32 0.93 28.06
N THR A 544 17.30 0.65 28.87
CA THR A 544 17.34 0.79 30.33
C THR A 544 18.04 -0.39 31.06
N ALA A 545 18.11 -1.55 30.39
CA ALA A 545 18.85 -2.73 30.80
C ALA A 545 19.30 -3.51 29.58
N VAL A 546 20.50 -4.09 29.64
CA VAL A 546 20.94 -5.05 28.62
C VAL A 546 20.44 -6.43 29.01
N LEU A 547 19.89 -7.17 28.06
CA LEU A 547 19.20 -8.43 28.28
C LEU A 547 19.97 -9.62 27.67
N PRO A 548 20.95 -10.24 28.37
CA PRO A 548 21.63 -11.44 27.90
C PRO A 548 20.65 -12.58 27.66
N SER A 549 19.56 -12.63 28.41
CA SER A 549 18.45 -13.57 28.21
C SER A 549 17.87 -13.50 26.80
N SER A 550 17.69 -12.28 26.23
CA SER A 550 17.21 -12.13 24.84
C SER A 550 18.20 -12.72 23.82
N ALA A 551 19.52 -12.61 24.08
CA ALA A 551 20.51 -13.25 23.23
C ALA A 551 20.41 -14.80 23.29
N LEU A 552 20.12 -15.37 24.47
CA LEU A 552 19.86 -16.78 24.64
C LEU A 552 18.59 -17.22 23.93
N MET A 553 17.48 -16.53 24.20
CA MET A 553 16.14 -16.89 23.71
C MET A 553 16.02 -16.79 22.18
N LEU A 554 16.85 -15.98 21.54
CA LEU A 554 16.91 -15.85 20.09
C LEU A 554 18.00 -16.75 19.49
N GLY A 555 19.19 -16.76 20.10
CA GLY A 555 20.35 -17.43 19.54
C GLY A 555 20.27 -18.95 19.64
N VAL A 556 19.74 -19.49 20.74
CA VAL A 556 19.67 -20.97 20.95
C VAL A 556 18.72 -21.63 19.94
N PRO A 557 17.46 -21.16 19.72
CA PRO A 557 16.61 -21.76 18.70
C PRO A 557 17.15 -21.58 17.28
N ALA A 558 17.86 -20.47 16.98
CA ALA A 558 18.54 -20.29 15.69
C ALA A 558 19.66 -21.30 15.49
N GLN A 559 20.46 -21.57 16.53
CA GLN A 559 21.50 -22.59 16.52
C GLN A 559 20.91 -24.01 16.37
N VAL A 560 19.86 -24.34 17.13
CA VAL A 560 19.16 -25.64 17.07
C VAL A 560 18.55 -25.88 15.69
N ALA A 561 17.98 -24.83 15.06
CA ALA A 561 17.45 -24.91 13.70
C ALA A 561 18.55 -25.14 12.64
N GLY A 562 19.80 -24.83 12.95
CA GLY A 562 20.95 -24.98 12.07
C GLY A 562 21.16 -23.77 11.15
N CYS A 563 20.80 -22.55 11.57
CA CYS A 563 21.10 -21.33 10.84
C CYS A 563 22.61 -21.20 10.63
N ARG A 564 23.00 -20.96 9.37
CA ARG A 564 24.42 -20.91 8.98
C ARG A 564 25.13 -19.66 9.48
N GLU A 565 24.41 -18.53 9.45
CA GLU A 565 24.94 -17.23 9.84
C GLU A 565 23.99 -16.56 10.84
N ILE A 566 24.49 -16.35 12.07
CA ILE A 566 23.75 -15.71 13.16
C ILE A 566 24.41 -14.37 13.42
N VAL A 567 23.71 -13.27 13.12
CA VAL A 567 24.17 -11.90 13.33
C VAL A 567 23.42 -11.30 14.51
N LEU A 568 24.13 -10.98 15.60
CA LEU A 568 23.55 -10.27 16.74
C LEU A 568 23.68 -8.76 16.53
N ALA A 569 22.65 -8.00 16.93
CA ALA A 569 22.73 -6.55 16.99
C ALA A 569 22.35 -6.06 18.39
N THR A 570 23.21 -5.24 19.01
CA THR A 570 22.99 -4.70 20.34
C THR A 570 23.67 -3.35 20.50
N PRO A 571 23.08 -2.38 21.24
CA PRO A 571 23.74 -1.10 21.52
C PRO A 571 25.08 -1.32 22.22
N PRO A 572 26.11 -0.57 21.90
CA PRO A 572 27.40 -0.61 22.59
C PRO A 572 27.32 0.00 23.98
N ARG A 573 28.22 -0.39 24.88
CA ARG A 573 28.49 0.32 26.13
C ARG A 573 29.11 1.69 25.86
N ALA A 574 29.15 2.54 26.88
CA ALA A 574 29.74 3.87 26.78
C ALA A 574 31.23 3.87 26.36
N ASP A 575 31.95 2.79 26.59
CA ASP A 575 33.33 2.55 26.16
C ASP A 575 33.47 1.95 24.74
N GLY A 576 32.34 1.77 24.04
CA GLY A 576 32.30 1.18 22.70
C GLY A 576 32.43 -0.33 22.66
N THR A 577 32.42 -1.01 23.79
CA THR A 577 32.47 -2.47 23.88
C THR A 577 31.08 -3.10 23.93
N VAL A 578 30.97 -4.39 23.65
CA VAL A 578 29.77 -5.20 23.88
C VAL A 578 29.71 -5.65 25.34
N VAL A 579 28.51 -5.75 25.89
CA VAL A 579 28.31 -6.27 27.25
C VAL A 579 28.87 -7.68 27.35
N PRO A 580 29.72 -7.99 28.37
CA PRO A 580 30.41 -9.27 28.45
C PRO A 580 29.50 -10.51 28.45
N GLU A 581 28.34 -10.43 29.12
CA GLU A 581 27.35 -11.50 29.17
C GLU A 581 26.74 -11.78 27.79
N VAL A 582 26.45 -10.74 27.00
CA VAL A 582 25.95 -10.88 25.62
C VAL A 582 27.06 -11.47 24.72
N LEU A 583 28.29 -11.01 24.88
CA LEU A 583 29.44 -11.53 24.15
C LEU A 583 29.68 -13.03 24.46
N TYR A 584 29.51 -13.42 25.71
CA TYR A 584 29.60 -14.84 26.13
C TYR A 584 28.49 -15.67 25.47
N VAL A 585 27.27 -15.19 25.48
CA VAL A 585 26.15 -15.86 24.80
C VAL A 585 26.39 -15.95 23.30
N ALA A 586 26.83 -14.86 22.66
CA ALA A 586 27.14 -14.82 21.22
C ALA A 586 28.17 -15.88 20.84
N HIS A 587 29.25 -16.05 21.65
CA HIS A 587 30.23 -17.12 21.49
C HIS A 587 29.58 -18.49 21.60
N LYS A 588 28.72 -18.68 22.60
CA LYS A 588 28.10 -19.98 22.95
C LYS A 588 27.10 -20.45 21.89
N VAL A 589 26.32 -19.52 21.28
CA VAL A 589 25.35 -19.83 20.21
C VAL A 589 26.00 -19.88 18.82
N GLY A 590 27.28 -19.58 18.71
CA GLY A 590 28.02 -19.60 17.44
C GLY A 590 27.67 -18.42 16.51
N ALA A 591 27.41 -17.25 17.08
CA ALA A 591 27.18 -16.04 16.26
C ALA A 591 28.40 -15.73 15.40
N SER A 592 28.17 -15.31 14.15
CA SER A 592 29.22 -14.97 13.16
C SER A 592 29.67 -13.52 13.29
N ALA A 593 28.78 -12.65 13.75
CA ALA A 593 29.04 -11.22 13.87
C ALA A 593 28.16 -10.57 14.95
N ILE A 594 28.66 -9.47 15.54
CA ILE A 594 27.91 -8.61 16.44
C ILE A 594 27.94 -7.19 15.85
N VAL A 595 26.76 -6.63 15.58
CA VAL A 595 26.56 -5.27 15.14
C VAL A 595 26.41 -4.38 16.39
N LYS A 596 27.33 -3.46 16.59
CA LYS A 596 27.36 -2.52 17.72
C LYS A 596 26.49 -1.30 17.45
N ALA A 597 25.20 -1.53 17.33
CA ALA A 597 24.20 -0.51 17.11
C ALA A 597 22.85 -0.91 17.72
N GLY A 598 22.10 0.05 18.22
CA GLY A 598 20.73 -0.13 18.69
C GLY A 598 19.69 0.42 17.70
N GLY A 599 18.39 0.35 18.05
CA GLY A 599 17.33 1.05 17.37
C GLY A 599 17.08 0.67 15.91
N ALA A 600 16.44 1.59 15.20
CA ALA A 600 16.05 1.41 13.80
C ALA A 600 17.24 1.25 12.84
N GLN A 601 18.38 1.89 13.15
CA GLN A 601 19.59 1.80 12.32
C GLN A 601 20.19 0.40 12.32
N ALA A 602 20.12 -0.33 13.44
CA ALA A 602 20.58 -1.71 13.53
C ALA A 602 19.70 -2.65 12.68
N ILE A 603 18.38 -2.46 12.72
CA ILE A 603 17.42 -3.21 11.91
C ILE A 603 17.65 -2.94 10.41
N ALA A 604 17.81 -1.67 10.03
CA ALA A 604 18.10 -1.31 8.64
C ALA A 604 19.43 -1.91 8.15
N ALA A 605 20.49 -1.83 8.97
CA ALA A 605 21.80 -2.41 8.63
C ALA A 605 21.71 -3.92 8.37
N MET A 606 20.99 -4.68 9.19
CA MET A 606 20.79 -6.12 8.98
C MET A 606 19.87 -6.42 7.79
N ALA A 607 18.83 -5.58 7.56
CA ALA A 607 17.86 -5.79 6.49
C ALA A 607 18.44 -5.58 5.08
N TYR A 608 19.23 -4.52 4.91
CA TYR A 608 19.79 -4.17 3.60
C TYR A 608 21.24 -4.63 3.40
N GLY A 609 21.95 -4.90 4.50
CA GLY A 609 23.38 -5.07 4.50
C GLY A 609 24.10 -3.73 4.40
N THR A 610 25.38 -3.71 4.85
CA THR A 610 26.30 -2.57 4.65
C THR A 610 27.66 -3.11 4.24
N GLU A 611 28.68 -2.26 4.18
CA GLU A 611 30.04 -2.68 3.83
C GLU A 611 30.58 -3.76 4.80
N THR A 612 30.18 -3.72 6.09
CA THR A 612 30.66 -4.66 7.10
C THR A 612 29.55 -5.50 7.73
N VAL A 613 28.28 -5.03 7.75
CA VAL A 613 27.13 -5.76 8.30
C VAL A 613 26.57 -6.73 7.26
N PRO A 614 26.56 -8.04 7.54
CA PRO A 614 25.95 -9.01 6.63
C PRO A 614 24.44 -8.77 6.50
N LYS A 615 23.92 -8.81 5.25
CA LYS A 615 22.49 -8.85 5.00
C LYS A 615 21.90 -10.18 5.48
N VAL A 616 20.77 -10.12 6.18
CA VAL A 616 20.09 -11.30 6.69
C VAL A 616 18.77 -11.56 5.97
N ASP A 617 18.23 -12.78 6.10
CA ASP A 617 17.00 -13.24 5.48
C ASP A 617 15.81 -13.15 6.46
N LYS A 618 16.08 -13.11 7.78
CA LYS A 618 15.07 -12.91 8.82
C LYS A 618 15.63 -12.11 9.98
N ILE A 619 14.81 -11.20 10.53
CA ILE A 619 15.16 -10.42 11.73
C ILE A 619 14.20 -10.79 12.85
N CYS A 620 14.75 -11.20 13.98
CA CYS A 620 14.01 -11.55 15.19
C CYS A 620 14.50 -10.71 16.37
N GLY A 621 13.63 -10.52 17.35
CA GLY A 621 13.97 -9.93 18.63
C GLY A 621 13.01 -8.82 19.08
N PRO A 622 12.84 -8.69 20.42
CA PRO A 622 12.01 -7.65 21.01
C PRO A 622 12.68 -6.29 20.86
N GLY A 623 11.89 -5.24 20.82
CA GLY A 623 12.40 -3.87 20.73
C GLY A 623 11.32 -2.84 21.05
N ASN A 624 11.75 -1.59 21.16
CA ASN A 624 10.81 -0.48 21.30
C ASN A 624 10.04 -0.24 20.00
N GLN A 625 9.08 0.69 20.05
CA GLN A 625 8.24 1.07 18.91
C GLN A 625 9.03 1.46 17.64
N TYR A 626 10.25 2.03 17.76
CA TYR A 626 11.11 2.39 16.62
C TYR A 626 11.71 1.15 15.95
N VAL A 627 12.11 0.15 16.75
CA VAL A 627 12.61 -1.15 16.26
C VAL A 627 11.49 -1.90 15.55
N THR A 628 10.31 -1.95 16.14
CA THR A 628 9.12 -2.58 15.54
C THR A 628 8.75 -1.92 14.21
N ALA A 629 8.71 -0.58 14.17
CA ALA A 629 8.45 0.17 12.95
C ALA A 629 9.51 -0.09 11.85
N ALA A 630 10.79 -0.14 12.22
CA ALA A 630 11.87 -0.47 11.27
C ALA A 630 11.74 -1.89 10.72
N LYS A 631 11.40 -2.89 11.57
CA LYS A 631 11.12 -4.27 11.15
C LYS A 631 9.97 -4.34 10.16
N MET A 632 8.86 -3.63 10.43
CA MET A 632 7.69 -3.57 9.54
C MET A 632 8.01 -2.87 8.21
N LEU A 633 8.78 -1.77 8.22
CA LEU A 633 9.24 -1.10 7.00
C LEU A 633 10.10 -2.01 6.15
N ALA A 634 11.06 -2.71 6.75
CA ALA A 634 11.95 -3.63 6.06
C ALA A 634 11.19 -4.83 5.48
N GLN A 635 10.22 -5.40 6.20
CA GLN A 635 9.41 -6.52 5.73
C GLN A 635 8.56 -6.15 4.50
N ASN A 636 8.07 -4.91 4.44
CA ASN A 636 7.25 -4.44 3.33
C ASN A 636 8.08 -3.92 2.13
N ASP A 637 9.40 -3.82 2.26
CA ASP A 637 10.27 -3.40 1.17
C ASP A 637 10.80 -4.63 0.41
N THR A 638 10.37 -4.77 -0.84
CA THR A 638 10.81 -5.85 -1.72
C THR A 638 12.33 -5.85 -1.98
N ALA A 639 13.01 -4.70 -1.85
CA ALA A 639 14.46 -4.61 -1.97
C ALA A 639 15.19 -5.22 -0.76
N ALA A 640 14.60 -5.18 0.43
CA ALA A 640 15.14 -5.82 1.62
C ALA A 640 15.01 -7.34 1.55
N MET A 641 13.88 -7.87 1.03
CA MET A 641 13.58 -9.32 0.99
C MET A 641 13.88 -9.99 2.33
N VAL A 642 13.39 -9.42 3.42
CA VAL A 642 13.61 -9.90 4.79
C VAL A 642 12.27 -10.17 5.46
N SER A 643 12.18 -11.28 6.21
CA SER A 643 11.03 -11.55 7.08
C SER A 643 11.32 -11.14 8.52
N ILE A 644 10.27 -10.95 9.32
CA ILE A 644 10.40 -10.70 10.77
C ILE A 644 9.76 -11.84 11.57
N ASP A 645 10.00 -11.84 12.89
CA ASP A 645 9.31 -12.72 13.83
C ASP A 645 7.83 -12.33 14.00
N MET A 646 7.58 -11.17 14.62
CA MET A 646 6.25 -10.65 14.89
C MET A 646 6.31 -9.14 15.17
N PRO A 647 5.20 -8.40 14.98
CA PRO A 647 5.02 -7.10 15.59
C PRO A 647 4.89 -7.25 17.11
N ALA A 648 5.46 -6.35 17.87
CA ALA A 648 5.37 -6.35 19.34
C ALA A 648 5.17 -4.91 19.84
N GLY A 649 4.36 -4.78 20.88
CA GLY A 649 4.16 -3.55 21.66
C GLY A 649 4.82 -3.65 23.04
N PRO A 650 4.41 -2.81 24.01
CA PRO A 650 4.79 -2.91 25.40
C PRO A 650 4.46 -4.27 26.03
N SER A 651 5.25 -4.66 27.05
CA SER A 651 5.06 -5.93 27.75
C SER A 651 3.73 -6.04 28.49
N GLU A 652 3.15 -7.23 28.51
CA GLU A 652 1.84 -7.53 29.08
C GLU A 652 1.85 -8.79 29.95
N VAL A 653 1.04 -8.79 31.01
CA VAL A 653 0.68 -10.00 31.76
C VAL A 653 -0.80 -10.00 32.09
N LEU A 654 -1.43 -11.17 32.00
CA LEU A 654 -2.77 -11.43 32.50
C LEU A 654 -2.69 -12.56 33.53
N VAL A 655 -3.09 -12.25 34.78
CA VAL A 655 -3.12 -13.19 35.89
C VAL A 655 -4.56 -13.57 36.20
N VAL A 656 -4.86 -14.87 36.19
CA VAL A 656 -6.15 -15.41 36.65
C VAL A 656 -5.96 -15.93 38.07
N ALA A 657 -6.69 -15.34 39.02
CA ALA A 657 -6.60 -15.68 40.44
C ALA A 657 -8.00 -15.96 41.04
N ASP A 658 -8.08 -17.00 41.84
CA ASP A 658 -9.28 -17.40 42.60
C ASP A 658 -9.01 -17.44 44.12
N ALA A 659 -9.99 -17.95 44.89
CA ALA A 659 -9.89 -18.02 46.35
C ALA A 659 -8.71 -18.86 46.87
N THR A 660 -8.11 -19.73 46.09
CA THR A 660 -6.93 -20.56 46.45
C THR A 660 -5.59 -19.83 46.21
N SER A 661 -5.63 -18.67 45.55
CA SER A 661 -4.44 -17.90 45.14
C SER A 661 -3.80 -17.22 46.35
N ASN A 662 -2.46 -17.25 46.36
CA ASN A 662 -1.67 -16.51 47.33
C ASN A 662 -1.54 -15.03 46.91
N PRO A 663 -2.02 -14.06 47.71
CA PRO A 663 -2.00 -12.63 47.37
C PRO A 663 -0.60 -12.09 47.07
N ALA A 664 0.43 -12.55 47.82
CA ALA A 664 1.80 -12.08 47.62
C ALA A 664 2.39 -12.57 46.28
N TYR A 665 2.06 -13.78 45.86
CA TYR A 665 2.49 -14.34 44.57
C TYR A 665 1.81 -13.68 43.41
N VAL A 666 0.48 -13.43 43.49
CA VAL A 666 -0.27 -12.67 42.47
C VAL A 666 0.31 -11.27 42.31
N ALA A 667 0.55 -10.57 43.41
CA ALA A 667 1.15 -9.23 43.39
C ALA A 667 2.54 -9.22 42.73
N SER A 668 3.39 -10.19 43.08
CA SER A 668 4.73 -10.29 42.47
C SER A 668 4.67 -10.56 40.96
N ALA A 669 3.74 -11.39 40.49
CA ALA A 669 3.53 -11.66 39.07
C ALA A 669 3.00 -10.45 38.28
N LEU A 670 2.14 -9.60 38.88
CA LEU A 670 1.72 -8.34 38.26
C LEU A 670 2.87 -7.32 38.19
N LEU A 671 3.69 -7.25 39.25
CA LEU A 671 4.78 -6.28 39.34
C LEU A 671 5.97 -6.61 38.44
N SER A 672 6.23 -7.90 38.17
CA SER A 672 7.33 -8.31 37.28
C SER A 672 7.19 -7.74 35.87
N GLN A 673 5.95 -7.65 35.36
CA GLN A 673 5.71 -6.99 34.06
C GLN A 673 5.49 -5.46 34.18
N ALA A 674 4.92 -4.99 35.30
CA ALA A 674 4.71 -3.56 35.50
C ALA A 674 6.01 -2.74 35.51
N GLU A 675 7.14 -3.34 35.92
CA GLU A 675 8.45 -2.67 36.00
C GLU A 675 9.17 -2.53 34.65
N HIS A 676 8.72 -3.21 33.58
CA HIS A 676 9.36 -3.15 32.27
C HIS A 676 9.29 -1.75 31.65
N GLY A 677 8.17 -1.06 31.80
CA GLY A 677 8.00 0.29 31.25
C GLY A 677 6.71 0.98 31.69
N PRO A 678 6.62 2.30 31.51
CA PRO A 678 5.45 3.08 31.93
C PRO A 678 4.18 2.72 31.14
N ASP A 679 4.32 2.04 30.00
CA ASP A 679 3.22 1.65 29.11
C ASP A 679 2.92 0.14 29.19
N SER A 680 3.57 -0.60 30.11
CA SER A 680 3.28 -2.01 30.39
C SER A 680 1.83 -2.19 30.86
N GLN A 681 1.18 -3.26 30.39
CA GLN A 681 -0.23 -3.57 30.68
C GLN A 681 -0.29 -4.80 31.59
N VAL A 682 -0.82 -4.65 32.79
CA VAL A 682 -1.05 -5.77 33.69
C VAL A 682 -2.55 -5.93 33.99
N VAL A 683 -3.07 -7.13 33.86
CA VAL A 683 -4.48 -7.45 34.03
C VAL A 683 -4.63 -8.52 35.08
N LEU A 684 -5.51 -8.30 36.05
CA LEU A 684 -5.93 -9.29 37.02
C LEU A 684 -7.38 -9.72 36.75
N LEU A 685 -7.61 -10.99 36.48
CA LEU A 685 -8.95 -11.59 36.49
C LEU A 685 -9.20 -12.20 37.87
N ALA A 686 -10.03 -11.53 38.66
CA ALA A 686 -10.36 -11.89 40.02
C ALA A 686 -11.64 -12.79 40.03
N VAL A 687 -11.42 -14.12 40.06
CA VAL A 687 -12.48 -15.11 39.91
C VAL A 687 -13.16 -15.34 41.25
N ALA A 688 -14.39 -14.85 41.40
CA ALA A 688 -15.24 -14.99 42.59
C ALA A 688 -14.55 -14.60 43.92
N LEU A 689 -13.59 -13.69 43.87
CA LEU A 689 -12.88 -13.18 45.05
C LEU A 689 -13.78 -12.30 45.89
N THR A 690 -13.74 -12.46 47.21
CA THR A 690 -14.31 -11.53 48.16
C THR A 690 -13.53 -10.19 48.17
N ASP A 691 -14.18 -9.11 48.66
CA ASP A 691 -13.54 -7.81 48.81
C ASP A 691 -12.30 -7.87 49.70
N ALA A 692 -12.30 -8.70 50.73
CA ALA A 692 -11.15 -8.89 51.63
C ALA A 692 -9.96 -9.56 50.93
N GLN A 693 -10.19 -10.56 50.06
CA GLN A 693 -9.17 -11.23 49.29
C GLN A 693 -8.57 -10.30 48.21
N LEU A 694 -9.42 -9.54 47.52
CA LEU A 694 -8.94 -8.55 46.54
C LEU A 694 -8.12 -7.45 47.23
N ALA A 695 -8.58 -6.90 48.35
CA ALA A 695 -7.84 -5.93 49.16
C ALA A 695 -6.48 -6.48 49.63
N ALA A 696 -6.37 -7.77 49.96
CA ALA A 696 -5.12 -8.39 50.31
C ALA A 696 -4.13 -8.38 49.13
N ILE A 697 -4.58 -8.64 47.89
CA ILE A 697 -3.76 -8.54 46.67
C ILE A 697 -3.32 -7.09 46.44
N GLU A 698 -4.23 -6.11 46.52
CA GLU A 698 -3.93 -4.69 46.33
C GLU A 698 -2.92 -4.16 47.35
N ASN A 699 -3.03 -4.58 48.61
CA ASN A 699 -2.09 -4.23 49.65
C ASN A 699 -0.69 -4.82 49.40
N GLU A 700 -0.62 -6.05 48.91
CA GLU A 700 0.64 -6.67 48.50
C GLU A 700 1.26 -5.95 47.30
N VAL A 701 0.48 -5.59 46.27
CA VAL A 701 0.94 -4.79 45.14
C VAL A 701 1.56 -3.50 45.62
N HIS A 702 0.90 -2.75 46.51
CA HIS A 702 1.46 -1.50 47.04
C HIS A 702 2.74 -1.73 47.86
N THR A 703 2.72 -2.71 48.74
CA THR A 703 3.84 -3.01 49.67
C THR A 703 5.08 -3.43 48.89
N GLN A 704 4.93 -4.35 47.94
CA GLN A 704 6.04 -4.83 47.12
C GLN A 704 6.53 -3.76 46.16
N ALA A 705 5.64 -3.06 45.46
CA ALA A 705 5.99 -1.97 44.55
C ALA A 705 6.83 -0.89 45.21
N SER A 706 6.49 -0.50 46.45
CA SER A 706 7.18 0.52 47.21
C SER A 706 8.64 0.18 47.55
N ARG A 707 9.04 -1.09 47.43
CA ARG A 707 10.40 -1.57 47.70
C ARG A 707 11.22 -1.77 46.41
N LEU A 708 10.60 -1.66 45.24
CA LEU A 708 11.31 -1.89 43.97
C LEU A 708 12.21 -0.71 43.63
N PRO A 709 13.41 -0.96 43.11
CA PRO A 709 14.29 0.12 42.60
C PRO A 709 13.65 0.95 41.48
N ARG A 710 12.74 0.34 40.72
CA ARG A 710 12.04 0.95 39.59
C ARG A 710 10.62 1.40 39.94
N VAL A 711 10.35 1.75 41.20
CA VAL A 711 9.04 2.17 41.70
C VAL A 711 8.41 3.28 40.89
N ASP A 712 9.18 4.22 40.35
CA ASP A 712 8.67 5.34 39.55
C ASP A 712 8.06 4.90 38.21
N ILE A 713 8.52 3.78 37.66
CA ILE A 713 7.89 3.13 36.48
C ILE A 713 6.57 2.48 36.91
N VAL A 714 6.61 1.72 38.00
CA VAL A 714 5.42 1.00 38.52
C VAL A 714 4.31 1.96 38.92
N ARG A 715 4.65 3.15 39.44
CA ARG A 715 3.70 4.24 39.73
C ARG A 715 2.94 4.74 38.50
N GLN A 716 3.52 4.55 37.31
CA GLN A 716 2.91 4.95 36.04
C GLN A 716 2.12 3.80 35.39
N SER A 717 2.66 2.57 35.42
CA SER A 717 2.08 1.39 34.74
C SER A 717 0.87 0.81 35.47
N ILE A 718 0.93 0.65 36.80
CA ILE A 718 -0.15 0.04 37.59
C ILE A 718 -1.48 0.84 37.52
N PRO A 719 -1.52 2.18 37.65
CA PRO A 719 -2.76 2.93 37.49
C PRO A 719 -3.40 2.86 36.09
N LYS A 720 -2.59 2.56 35.04
CA LYS A 720 -3.10 2.35 33.69
C LYS A 720 -3.69 0.94 33.50
N SER A 721 -3.35 0.03 34.38
CA SER A 721 -3.75 -1.38 34.41
C SER A 721 -5.10 -1.58 35.11
N PHE A 722 -5.66 -2.78 35.06
CA PHE A 722 -6.95 -3.04 35.68
C PHE A 722 -7.11 -4.44 36.25
N CYS A 723 -8.02 -4.53 37.23
CA CYS A 723 -8.58 -5.78 37.74
C CYS A 723 -10.03 -5.92 37.27
N LEU A 724 -10.35 -7.07 36.67
CA LEU A 724 -11.73 -7.42 36.30
C LEU A 724 -12.21 -8.53 37.20
N ARG A 725 -13.25 -8.26 38.01
CA ARG A 725 -13.94 -9.25 38.79
C ARG A 725 -14.88 -10.05 37.90
N VAL A 726 -14.75 -11.36 37.89
CA VAL A 726 -15.52 -12.30 37.09
C VAL A 726 -16.14 -13.35 38.01
N SER A 727 -17.26 -13.94 37.60
CA SER A 727 -18.03 -14.86 38.40
C SER A 727 -17.52 -16.31 38.37
N SER A 728 -16.81 -16.69 37.32
CA SER A 728 -16.35 -18.07 37.09
C SER A 728 -15.07 -18.14 36.31
N MET A 729 -14.39 -19.28 36.40
CA MET A 729 -13.21 -19.58 35.57
C MET A 729 -13.53 -19.61 34.09
N GLN A 730 -14.74 -20.06 33.70
CA GLN A 730 -15.16 -20.06 32.31
C GLN A 730 -15.19 -18.62 31.73
N GLU A 731 -15.77 -17.69 32.50
CA GLU A 731 -15.79 -16.27 32.12
C GLU A 731 -14.38 -15.69 32.04
N ALA A 732 -13.50 -16.02 33.00
CA ALA A 732 -12.10 -15.62 33.00
C ALA A 732 -11.38 -16.11 31.73
N MET A 733 -11.56 -17.38 31.34
CA MET A 733 -10.94 -17.95 30.16
C MET A 733 -11.48 -17.34 28.86
N GLN A 734 -12.81 -17.05 28.80
CA GLN A 734 -13.40 -16.33 27.66
C GLN A 734 -12.76 -14.93 27.49
N PHE A 735 -12.65 -14.18 28.58
CA PHE A 735 -12.01 -12.87 28.55
C PHE A 735 -10.52 -12.98 28.16
N SER A 736 -9.77 -13.91 28.78
CA SER A 736 -8.37 -14.15 28.47
C SER A 736 -8.13 -14.45 26.98
N ASN A 737 -8.92 -15.36 26.40
CA ASN A 737 -8.84 -15.71 24.99
C ASN A 737 -9.22 -14.52 24.06
N ALA A 738 -10.22 -13.73 24.46
CA ALA A 738 -10.59 -12.51 23.75
C ALA A 738 -9.53 -11.40 23.89
N TYR A 739 -8.86 -11.34 25.03
CA TYR A 739 -7.73 -10.41 25.26
C TYR A 739 -6.49 -10.83 24.47
N GLY A 740 -6.12 -12.12 24.48
CA GLY A 740 -4.90 -12.64 23.85
C GLY A 740 -3.62 -12.09 24.48
N PRO A 741 -3.33 -12.40 25.76
CA PRO A 741 -2.19 -11.83 26.48
C PRO A 741 -0.86 -12.37 25.96
N GLU A 742 0.23 -11.61 26.17
CA GLU A 742 1.60 -12.07 26.04
C GLU A 742 1.89 -13.20 27.03
N HIS A 743 1.76 -12.93 28.33
CA HIS A 743 1.91 -13.88 29.42
C HIS A 743 0.55 -14.14 30.07
N LEU A 744 0.15 -15.42 30.10
CA LEU A 744 -1.04 -15.87 30.83
C LEU A 744 -0.61 -16.67 32.06
N ILE A 745 -0.90 -16.18 33.26
CA ILE A 745 -0.65 -16.90 34.51
C ILE A 745 -1.96 -17.44 35.07
N LEU A 746 -2.10 -18.75 35.13
CA LEU A 746 -3.21 -19.44 35.80
C LEU A 746 -2.77 -19.74 37.25
N HIS A 747 -3.08 -18.79 38.16
CA HIS A 747 -2.59 -18.83 39.53
C HIS A 747 -3.63 -19.40 40.50
N ASN A 748 -3.94 -20.68 40.39
CA ASN A 748 -4.82 -21.41 41.29
C ASN A 748 -4.43 -22.88 41.40
N ASP A 749 -4.98 -23.61 42.40
CA ASP A 749 -4.66 -25.02 42.67
C ASP A 749 -5.06 -25.99 41.55
N ARG A 750 -6.01 -25.60 40.71
CA ARG A 750 -6.51 -26.39 39.57
C ARG A 750 -6.09 -25.86 38.20
N ALA A 751 -5.04 -25.07 38.14
CA ALA A 751 -4.59 -24.40 36.91
C ALA A 751 -4.42 -25.35 35.71
N ALA A 752 -3.95 -26.58 35.96
CA ALA A 752 -3.73 -27.58 34.89
C ALA A 752 -5.03 -28.00 34.18
N ASP A 753 -6.18 -27.95 34.86
CA ASP A 753 -7.47 -28.34 34.30
C ASP A 753 -7.92 -27.37 33.20
N TYR A 754 -7.46 -26.11 33.22
CA TYR A 754 -7.86 -25.05 32.33
C TYR A 754 -6.90 -24.81 31.15
N VAL A 755 -5.80 -25.56 31.08
CA VAL A 755 -4.82 -25.41 29.97
C VAL A 755 -5.46 -25.75 28.62
N ALA A 756 -6.37 -26.72 28.61
CA ALA A 756 -7.10 -27.11 27.39
C ALA A 756 -8.08 -26.02 26.88
N ASP A 757 -8.50 -25.09 27.75
CA ASP A 757 -9.40 -23.99 27.40
C ASP A 757 -8.64 -22.76 26.85
N VAL A 758 -7.30 -22.77 26.89
CA VAL A 758 -6.47 -21.68 26.36
C VAL A 758 -6.42 -21.76 24.83
N VAL A 759 -6.92 -20.73 24.16
CA VAL A 759 -6.88 -20.59 22.70
C VAL A 759 -5.82 -19.56 22.27
N ASN A 760 -5.70 -18.47 23.03
CA ASN A 760 -4.83 -17.35 22.68
C ASN A 760 -3.99 -16.88 23.87
N ALA A 761 -2.71 -17.13 23.83
CA ALA A 761 -1.69 -16.59 24.72
C ALA A 761 -0.30 -16.72 24.07
N GLY A 762 0.63 -15.83 24.40
CA GLY A 762 2.02 -15.98 23.96
C GLY A 762 2.71 -17.13 24.71
N SER A 763 2.57 -17.17 26.04
CA SER A 763 3.01 -18.27 26.92
C SER A 763 2.06 -18.44 28.09
N VAL A 764 1.95 -19.67 28.64
CA VAL A 764 1.06 -20.02 29.76
C VAL A 764 1.86 -20.55 30.93
N PHE A 765 1.65 -19.97 32.10
CA PHE A 765 2.30 -20.33 33.37
C PHE A 765 1.25 -20.98 34.29
N VAL A 766 1.48 -22.23 34.61
CA VAL A 766 0.46 -23.10 35.20
C VAL A 766 0.76 -23.36 36.67
N GLY A 767 -0.11 -22.86 37.52
CA GLY A 767 -0.08 -23.11 38.96
C GLY A 767 0.73 -22.11 39.79
N PRO A 768 0.65 -22.20 41.12
CA PRO A 768 1.19 -21.18 42.03
C PRO A 768 2.72 -21.07 42.05
N TYR A 769 3.45 -22.11 41.58
CA TYR A 769 4.93 -22.15 41.56
C TYR A 769 5.51 -21.86 40.18
N SER A 770 4.72 -21.33 39.25
CA SER A 770 5.14 -21.05 37.89
C SER A 770 5.09 -19.52 37.58
N PRO A 771 5.98 -18.72 38.18
CA PRO A 771 6.07 -17.30 37.82
C PRO A 771 6.65 -17.16 36.42
N GLU A 772 6.23 -16.12 35.70
CA GLU A 772 6.68 -15.82 34.33
C GLU A 772 8.22 -15.68 34.26
N SER A 773 8.83 -15.10 35.31
CA SER A 773 10.28 -14.94 35.39
C SER A 773 11.06 -16.26 35.17
N CYS A 774 10.50 -17.41 35.55
CA CYS A 774 11.12 -18.69 35.22
C CYS A 774 11.16 -18.93 33.72
N GLY A 775 10.11 -18.59 32.99
CA GLY A 775 10.02 -18.63 31.52
C GLY A 775 10.98 -17.67 30.88
N ASP A 776 11.03 -16.45 31.39
CA ASP A 776 11.82 -15.35 30.83
C ASP A 776 13.33 -15.62 30.90
N TYR A 777 13.78 -16.37 31.92
CA TYR A 777 15.22 -16.57 32.15
C TYR A 777 15.71 -17.97 31.91
N ALA A 778 15.04 -19.02 32.42
CA ALA A 778 15.73 -20.28 32.57
C ALA A 778 14.90 -21.57 32.43
N SER A 779 13.57 -21.57 32.43
CA SER A 779 12.75 -22.80 32.35
C SER A 779 12.93 -23.56 31.04
N GLY A 780 13.22 -22.86 29.96
CA GLY A 780 13.38 -23.42 28.61
C GLY A 780 12.39 -22.88 27.58
N THR A 781 11.26 -22.31 28.03
CA THR A 781 10.33 -21.58 27.14
C THR A 781 10.97 -20.28 26.63
N ASN A 782 10.38 -19.66 25.62
CA ASN A 782 10.89 -18.44 25.04
C ASN A 782 10.13 -17.21 25.56
N HIS A 783 10.82 -16.12 25.83
CA HIS A 783 10.23 -14.87 26.29
C HIS A 783 9.98 -13.86 25.17
N THR A 784 10.44 -14.14 23.95
CA THR A 784 10.11 -13.28 22.79
C THR A 784 8.74 -13.70 22.28
N LEU A 785 7.73 -13.03 22.80
CA LEU A 785 6.32 -13.40 22.68
C LEU A 785 5.54 -12.29 21.96
N PRO A 786 4.42 -12.63 21.30
CA PRO A 786 3.52 -11.63 20.71
C PRO A 786 2.76 -10.89 21.81
N THR A 787 2.77 -9.54 21.73
CA THR A 787 2.02 -8.65 22.63
C THR A 787 0.80 -8.06 21.90
N TYR A 788 0.01 -7.20 22.53
CA TYR A 788 -1.07 -6.42 21.91
C TYR A 788 -2.13 -7.26 21.19
N GLY A 789 -2.39 -8.47 21.69
CA GLY A 789 -3.35 -9.38 21.09
C GLY A 789 -2.83 -10.10 19.84
N PHE A 790 -1.60 -9.87 19.43
CA PHE A 790 -0.98 -10.58 18.30
C PHE A 790 -0.81 -12.09 18.56
N SER A 791 -0.94 -12.56 19.81
CA SER A 791 -1.00 -13.99 20.14
C SER A 791 -2.19 -14.73 19.49
N LYS A 792 -3.17 -14.00 18.95
CA LYS A 792 -4.27 -14.55 18.14
C LYS A 792 -3.81 -14.99 16.74
N MET A 793 -2.65 -14.58 16.28
CA MET A 793 -2.16 -14.85 14.92
C MET A 793 -0.67 -15.20 14.84
N TYR A 794 0.10 -14.94 15.90
CA TYR A 794 1.52 -15.25 15.96
C TYR A 794 1.86 -16.10 17.19
N SER A 795 2.81 -16.98 17.04
CA SER A 795 3.42 -17.72 18.16
C SER A 795 4.63 -16.96 18.71
N GLY A 796 5.00 -17.22 19.94
CA GLY A 796 6.30 -16.87 20.46
C GLY A 796 7.44 -17.49 19.64
N VAL A 797 8.64 -16.91 19.74
CA VAL A 797 9.83 -17.44 19.07
C VAL A 797 10.06 -18.88 19.51
N ASN A 798 10.28 -19.75 18.55
CA ASN A 798 10.50 -21.18 18.72
C ASN A 798 11.44 -21.69 17.61
N THR A 799 11.81 -22.96 17.63
CA THR A 799 12.70 -23.54 16.61
C THR A 799 12.11 -23.41 15.20
N GLY A 800 10.78 -23.54 15.06
CA GLY A 800 10.06 -23.37 13.79
C GLY A 800 10.16 -21.96 13.21
N THR A 801 10.38 -20.94 14.06
CA THR A 801 10.57 -19.54 13.61
C THR A 801 11.79 -19.41 12.68
N PHE A 802 12.80 -20.27 12.86
CA PHE A 802 14.06 -20.29 12.11
C PHE A 802 14.09 -21.34 10.99
N LEU A 803 12.96 -22.00 10.76
CA LEU A 803 12.81 -23.03 9.73
C LEU A 803 11.88 -22.57 8.62
N LYS A 804 12.17 -23.04 7.41
CA LYS A 804 11.24 -23.01 6.26
C LYS A 804 10.93 -24.43 5.84
N HIS A 805 9.69 -24.69 5.45
CA HIS A 805 9.23 -25.99 5.03
C HIS A 805 9.13 -26.01 3.50
N ILE A 806 9.71 -27.06 2.91
CA ILE A 806 9.72 -27.30 1.46
C ILE A 806 8.90 -28.54 1.21
N THR A 807 8.00 -28.47 0.23
CA THR A 807 7.25 -29.65 -0.23
C THR A 807 7.92 -30.26 -1.44
N SER A 808 7.85 -31.59 -1.56
CA SER A 808 8.20 -32.30 -2.78
C SER A 808 7.09 -33.27 -3.14
N GLN A 809 6.98 -33.56 -4.44
CA GLN A 809 6.14 -34.65 -4.96
C GLN A 809 6.99 -35.55 -5.84
N GLU A 810 6.70 -36.85 -5.76
CA GLU A 810 7.27 -37.89 -6.60
C GLU A 810 6.12 -38.71 -7.14
N LEU A 811 6.03 -38.82 -8.47
CA LEU A 811 5.03 -39.61 -9.16
C LEU A 811 5.73 -40.75 -9.91
N THR A 812 5.21 -41.97 -9.75
CA THR A 812 5.54 -43.08 -10.63
C THR A 812 4.75 -42.95 -11.94
N ARG A 813 5.08 -43.77 -12.95
CA ARG A 813 4.31 -43.84 -14.19
C ARG A 813 2.84 -44.17 -13.92
N GLU A 814 2.59 -45.11 -12.99
CA GLU A 814 1.25 -45.51 -12.57
C GLU A 814 0.57 -44.35 -11.80
N GLY A 815 1.28 -43.68 -10.92
CA GLY A 815 0.77 -42.53 -10.20
C GLY A 815 0.32 -41.37 -11.12
N LEU A 816 1.10 -41.13 -12.19
CA LEU A 816 0.70 -40.13 -13.18
C LEU A 816 -0.52 -40.59 -13.99
N ALA A 817 -0.60 -41.85 -14.32
CA ALA A 817 -1.78 -42.43 -14.99
C ALA A 817 -3.05 -42.27 -14.12
N ASN A 818 -2.91 -42.51 -12.83
CA ASN A 818 -4.01 -42.38 -11.86
C ASN A 818 -4.55 -40.97 -11.69
N ILE A 819 -3.67 -39.94 -11.62
CA ILE A 819 -4.07 -38.56 -11.32
C ILE A 819 -4.20 -37.66 -12.57
N GLY A 820 -3.58 -38.07 -13.68
CA GLY A 820 -3.36 -37.19 -14.82
C GLY A 820 -4.64 -36.64 -15.44
N GLN A 821 -5.70 -37.45 -15.56
CA GLN A 821 -6.98 -36.96 -16.07
C GLN A 821 -7.59 -35.88 -15.17
N THR A 822 -7.48 -36.03 -13.85
CA THR A 822 -7.94 -35.01 -12.89
C THR A 822 -7.23 -33.67 -13.08
N VAL A 823 -5.89 -33.72 -13.22
CA VAL A 823 -5.08 -32.52 -13.44
C VAL A 823 -5.43 -31.85 -14.77
N MET A 824 -5.60 -32.66 -15.86
CA MET A 824 -5.96 -32.10 -17.16
C MET A 824 -7.33 -31.43 -17.14
N THR A 825 -8.31 -32.03 -16.47
CA THR A 825 -9.67 -31.49 -16.36
C THR A 825 -9.67 -30.16 -15.57
N LEU A 826 -8.94 -30.09 -14.45
CA LEU A 826 -8.84 -28.86 -13.65
C LEU A 826 -8.12 -27.74 -14.42
N ALA A 827 -7.02 -28.09 -15.10
CA ALA A 827 -6.27 -27.12 -15.91
C ALA A 827 -7.11 -26.59 -17.10
N GLU A 828 -7.98 -27.42 -17.68
CA GLU A 828 -8.93 -27.01 -18.73
C GLU A 828 -10.00 -26.07 -18.19
N VAL A 829 -10.55 -26.31 -16.99
CA VAL A 829 -11.51 -25.43 -16.33
C VAL A 829 -10.89 -24.05 -15.98
N GLU A 830 -9.59 -24.04 -15.66
CA GLU A 830 -8.84 -22.83 -15.38
C GLU A 830 -8.28 -22.13 -16.63
N GLU A 831 -8.56 -22.67 -17.83
CA GLU A 831 -8.06 -22.19 -19.13
C GLU A 831 -6.51 -22.18 -19.23
N LEU A 832 -5.84 -23.06 -18.45
CA LEU A 832 -4.38 -23.18 -18.41
C LEU A 832 -3.89 -24.32 -19.31
N GLU A 833 -3.98 -24.14 -20.62
CA GLU A 833 -3.67 -25.18 -21.61
C GLU A 833 -2.23 -25.70 -21.55
N ALA A 834 -1.26 -24.86 -21.21
CA ALA A 834 0.13 -25.30 -21.02
C ALA A 834 0.29 -26.26 -19.82
N HIS A 835 -0.46 -26.05 -18.73
CA HIS A 835 -0.51 -26.96 -17.58
C HIS A 835 -1.16 -28.29 -17.97
N ARG A 836 -2.28 -28.26 -18.68
CA ARG A 836 -2.95 -29.43 -19.22
C ARG A 836 -2.02 -30.25 -20.13
N ASN A 837 -1.36 -29.58 -21.05
CA ASN A 837 -0.47 -30.20 -22.01
C ASN A 837 0.77 -30.85 -21.36
N ALA A 838 1.27 -30.26 -20.26
CA ALA A 838 2.39 -30.85 -19.52
C ALA A 838 2.09 -32.29 -19.04
N VAL A 839 0.85 -32.58 -18.67
CA VAL A 839 0.39 -33.92 -18.31
C VAL A 839 0.02 -34.74 -19.53
N ALA A 840 -0.73 -34.16 -20.48
CA ALA A 840 -1.21 -34.85 -21.68
C ALA A 840 -0.08 -35.47 -22.50
N ILE A 841 1.04 -34.75 -22.69
CA ILE A 841 2.23 -35.25 -23.38
C ILE A 841 2.76 -36.54 -22.72
N ARG A 842 2.91 -36.51 -21.38
CA ARG A 842 3.45 -37.64 -20.62
C ARG A 842 2.52 -38.86 -20.65
N LEU A 843 1.22 -38.65 -20.55
CA LEU A 843 0.25 -39.75 -20.66
C LEU A 843 0.27 -40.38 -22.06
N ARG A 844 0.38 -39.57 -23.12
CA ARG A 844 0.49 -40.03 -24.50
C ARG A 844 1.73 -40.89 -24.74
N ASP A 845 2.89 -40.52 -24.14
CA ASP A 845 4.14 -41.29 -24.20
C ASP A 845 4.06 -42.61 -23.40
N MET A 846 3.00 -42.79 -22.62
CA MET A 846 2.77 -44.01 -21.83
C MET A 846 1.85 -45.02 -22.52
N GLU A 847 1.08 -44.57 -23.52
CA GLU A 847 0.31 -45.45 -24.42
C GLU A 847 1.23 -46.17 -25.42
#